data_641217e0e932026cf3288be8519dc3a2
#
_entry.id   641217e0e932026cf3288be8519dc3a2
#
_cell.length_a   1.000
_cell.length_b   1.000
_cell.length_c   1.000
_cell.angle_alpha   90.00
_cell.angle_beta   90.00
_cell.angle_gamma   90.00
#
_symmetry.space_group_name_H-M   'P 1'
#
loop_
_entity.id
_entity.type
_entity.pdbx_description
1 polymer ?
#
loop_
_entity_poly.entity_id
_entity_poly.type
_entity_poly.pdbx_seq_one_letter_code
_entity_poly.pdbx_strand_id
1 'polypeptide(L)'
;MSSNEKIIEILKRIWHYIRFVVHYTRLLILKLLRFVLFTLTYFGVTIGIIGLIVAYIKIYPIYLDYDATTSKMIKESNAKTFEFEEPSFIYDNSGEVLIKLKGNQDSTYLQYKEIPKNVINAFVAVEDRSFWENPGIDIKGLVRVGVDAIKTKGDELHGASTITQQLARNIFLTHEVSLERKAKEMLLAIKMTKKYSKEDIMEFYINDICFANAIYGIESASKAYFGKSVNELTLSEQVYLCAIPNSPSYYDPYKYPERALVRRDKMLGDMLELGYITQDEYDKAIKQEIVITRTEYEFSDYQTTYAIECAVKYIMKKDGFAFKYEFDTDDEYDIYKKSYSKAYEDAKNKLYTQGYHIYTSLDDVKQEILQSAIDEKLKFSNSVNDEGIYEFQGAATLIDNMSGKVVAIVGGRSQEQKTYSLNRAYQSYRQPGSSIKPLIVYAPAIDNGYNEKSTLTNISIEEAKEEDAVVSELNGNKYNLRYAVTRSLNGCAWWLFDKVTPDVGLKYITDMKFENIVPDDYYLASSLGGFTKGVTTVEMAGAYATLVNHGEFREPNCIISIKDLSGNEIYKEEKAKKVYERDTCNIMIDVMQDVVSKGTASSMRWSRSSKVQAAGKTGTTNGGKDGWFCGVTPYYSLAVWVGYDIPKELDNLYGGTYPAEIWKSAMLGVLDVSDTSDNKKFEENVLQGNIGALEWNEYLPGRADDEVISENYTVADYRQDHILADSARVYINDLLELEYDEVSYYSTKVNLYFKAKDLISQIYSKRLHESMSTELETAYNQPVKQPDNVTTLDELQSINNVSNQIENINEVTNRE
;
A
#
# COMPACT_ATOMS: atom_id res chain seq x y z
N MET A 1 -80.14 32.29 -72.19
CA MET A 1 -78.78 32.25 -71.67
C MET A 1 -77.77 31.93 -72.79
N SER A 2 -76.84 32.85 -72.97
CA SER A 2 -75.82 32.64 -74.02
C SER A 2 -74.91 31.44 -73.67
N SER A 3 -74.26 30.87 -74.61
CA SER A 3 -73.38 29.72 -74.45
C SER A 3 -72.28 30.02 -73.45
N ASN A 4 -71.86 31.28 -73.32
CA ASN A 4 -70.85 31.74 -72.36
C ASN A 4 -71.36 31.80 -70.92
N GLU A 5 -72.64 32.08 -70.67
CA GLU A 5 -73.22 32.08 -69.33
C GLU A 5 -73.34 30.73 -68.75
N LYS A 6 -73.62 29.70 -69.57
CA LYS A 6 -73.63 28.24 -69.16
C LYS A 6 -72.25 27.77 -68.78
N ILE A 7 -71.22 28.20 -69.51
CA ILE A 7 -69.81 27.79 -69.19
C ILE A 7 -69.37 28.45 -67.89
N ILE A 8 -69.74 29.71 -67.68
CA ILE A 8 -69.40 30.47 -66.39
C ILE A 8 -70.11 29.79 -65.20
N GLU A 9 -71.34 29.31 -65.39
CA GLU A 9 -72.07 28.65 -64.28
C GLU A 9 -71.49 27.26 -63.96
N ILE A 10 -71.05 26.53 -64.96
CA ILE A 10 -70.37 25.23 -64.82
C ILE A 10 -69.02 25.47 -64.15
N LEU A 11 -68.25 26.47 -64.53
CA LEU A 11 -66.99 26.78 -63.93
C LEU A 11 -67.14 27.20 -62.42
N LYS A 12 -68.20 27.94 -62.08
CA LYS A 12 -68.54 28.32 -60.70
C LYS A 12 -68.90 27.07 -59.86
N ARG A 13 -69.67 26.14 -60.45
CA ARG A 13 -70.01 24.85 -59.76
C ARG A 13 -68.79 23.96 -59.57
N ILE A 14 -67.89 23.88 -60.55
CA ILE A 14 -66.60 23.12 -60.44
C ILE A 14 -65.72 23.76 -59.40
N TRP A 15 -65.59 25.05 -59.41
CA TRP A 15 -64.80 25.82 -58.41
C TRP A 15 -65.32 25.67 -56.97
N HIS A 16 -66.66 25.66 -56.82
CA HIS A 16 -67.33 25.44 -55.57
C HIS A 16 -67.07 24.00 -55.06
N TYR A 17 -67.10 23.01 -55.97
CA TYR A 17 -66.81 21.65 -55.64
C TYR A 17 -65.32 21.41 -55.23
N ILE A 18 -64.42 22.00 -55.98
CA ILE A 18 -62.99 22.00 -55.64
C ILE A 18 -62.73 22.60 -54.26
N ARG A 19 -63.33 23.74 -54.00
CA ARG A 19 -63.22 24.39 -52.70
C ARG A 19 -63.80 23.55 -51.55
N PHE A 20 -64.88 22.88 -51.79
CA PHE A 20 -65.49 21.98 -50.83
C PHE A 20 -64.57 20.79 -50.57
N VAL A 21 -64.07 20.13 -51.60
CA VAL A 21 -63.12 18.97 -51.50
C VAL A 21 -61.85 19.41 -50.78
N VAL A 22 -61.26 20.52 -51.13
CA VAL A 22 -60.06 21.04 -50.48
C VAL A 22 -60.31 21.33 -48.96
N HIS A 23 -61.48 21.88 -48.65
CA HIS A 23 -61.85 22.17 -47.27
C HIS A 23 -62.00 20.90 -46.44
N TYR A 24 -62.69 19.89 -46.99
CA TYR A 24 -62.89 18.62 -46.26
C TYR A 24 -61.61 17.79 -46.17
N THR A 25 -60.76 17.76 -47.24
CA THR A 25 -59.43 17.12 -47.14
C THR A 25 -58.53 17.77 -46.08
N ARG A 26 -58.53 19.13 -45.99
CA ARG A 26 -57.79 19.84 -44.93
C ARG A 26 -58.30 19.49 -43.53
N LEU A 27 -59.61 19.38 -43.34
CA LEU A 27 -60.22 18.97 -42.05
C LEU A 27 -59.89 17.52 -41.72
N LEU A 28 -59.85 16.63 -42.68
CA LEU A 28 -59.51 15.24 -42.53
C LEU A 28 -58.02 15.09 -42.09
N ILE A 29 -57.12 15.78 -42.78
CA ILE A 29 -55.70 15.84 -42.47
C ILE A 29 -55.47 16.37 -41.04
N LEU A 30 -56.16 17.44 -40.65
CA LEU A 30 -56.04 18.01 -39.30
C LEU A 30 -56.54 17.05 -38.21
N LYS A 31 -57.62 16.29 -38.50
CA LYS A 31 -58.11 15.25 -37.57
C LYS A 31 -57.13 14.09 -37.48
N LEU A 32 -56.53 13.66 -38.56
CA LEU A 32 -55.53 12.60 -38.60
C LEU A 32 -54.27 13.01 -37.87
N LEU A 33 -53.76 14.22 -38.07
CA LEU A 33 -52.60 14.81 -37.35
C LEU A 33 -52.86 14.87 -35.85
N ARG A 34 -54.04 15.29 -35.42
CA ARG A 34 -54.43 15.31 -33.98
C ARG A 34 -54.51 13.91 -33.40
N PHE A 35 -55.02 12.95 -34.15
CA PHE A 35 -55.07 11.56 -33.71
C PHE A 35 -53.66 10.97 -33.55
N VAL A 36 -52.77 11.17 -34.55
CA VAL A 36 -51.36 10.71 -34.47
C VAL A 36 -50.62 11.37 -33.30
N LEU A 37 -50.81 12.69 -33.09
CA LEU A 37 -50.19 13.39 -31.99
C LEU A 37 -50.71 12.86 -30.64
N PHE A 38 -52.00 12.60 -30.52
CA PHE A 38 -52.61 12.04 -29.30
C PHE A 38 -52.07 10.63 -28.99
N THR A 39 -51.98 9.76 -30.07
CA THR A 39 -51.45 8.38 -29.86
C THR A 39 -49.97 8.41 -29.49
N LEU A 40 -49.13 9.26 -30.08
CA LEU A 40 -47.70 9.41 -29.72
C LEU A 40 -47.51 9.91 -28.28
N THR A 41 -48.32 10.91 -27.87
CA THR A 41 -48.29 11.38 -26.45
C THR A 41 -48.73 10.29 -25.47
N TYR A 42 -49.82 9.58 -25.79
CA TYR A 42 -50.30 8.49 -24.94
C TYR A 42 -49.27 7.37 -24.83
N PHE A 43 -48.62 6.99 -25.94
CA PHE A 43 -47.57 5.98 -25.95
C PHE A 43 -46.33 6.42 -25.14
N GLY A 44 -45.91 7.69 -25.30
CA GLY A 44 -44.82 8.28 -24.54
C GLY A 44 -45.05 8.29 -23.03
N VAL A 45 -46.29 8.68 -22.62
CA VAL A 45 -46.69 8.67 -21.20
C VAL A 45 -46.70 7.23 -20.66
N THR A 46 -47.21 6.28 -21.42
CA THR A 46 -47.28 4.87 -21.01
C THR A 46 -45.90 4.25 -20.82
N ILE A 47 -44.98 4.50 -21.77
CA ILE A 47 -43.57 4.08 -21.65
C ILE A 47 -42.91 4.75 -20.43
N GLY A 48 -43.16 6.03 -20.19
CA GLY A 48 -42.70 6.77 -19.01
C GLY A 48 -43.17 6.11 -17.70
N ILE A 49 -44.45 5.75 -17.60
CA ILE A 49 -45.02 5.09 -16.41
C ILE A 49 -44.41 3.69 -16.21
N ILE A 50 -44.26 2.91 -17.28
CA ILE A 50 -43.60 1.59 -17.20
C ILE A 50 -42.16 1.75 -16.75
N GLY A 51 -41.41 2.70 -17.29
CA GLY A 51 -40.05 3.03 -16.85
C GLY A 51 -39.96 3.37 -15.37
N LEU A 52 -40.90 4.18 -14.87
CA LEU A 52 -40.99 4.55 -13.46
C LEU A 52 -41.31 3.33 -12.57
N ILE A 53 -42.18 2.42 -13.01
CA ILE A 53 -42.51 1.18 -12.27
C ILE A 53 -41.30 0.26 -12.22
N VAL A 54 -40.57 0.08 -13.32
CA VAL A 54 -39.35 -0.74 -13.35
C VAL A 54 -38.26 -0.13 -12.46
N ALA A 55 -38.08 1.20 -12.53
CA ALA A 55 -37.15 1.90 -11.65
C ALA A 55 -37.54 1.73 -10.17
N TYR A 56 -38.80 1.86 -9.85
CA TYR A 56 -39.32 1.64 -8.48
C TYR A 56 -39.02 0.21 -7.98
N ILE A 57 -39.33 -0.82 -8.77
CA ILE A 57 -39.09 -2.24 -8.41
C ILE A 57 -37.61 -2.52 -8.15
N LYS A 58 -36.70 -1.87 -8.89
CA LYS A 58 -35.24 -2.05 -8.74
C LYS A 58 -34.66 -1.22 -7.61
N ILE A 59 -35.09 0.02 -7.44
CA ILE A 59 -34.49 0.98 -6.51
C ILE A 59 -35.05 0.85 -5.10
N TYR A 60 -36.34 0.49 -4.97
CA TYR A 60 -37.01 0.44 -3.67
C TYR A 60 -36.41 -0.58 -2.66
N PRO A 61 -36.03 -1.81 -3.07
CA PRO A 61 -35.34 -2.75 -2.17
C PRO A 61 -33.98 -2.20 -1.70
N ILE A 62 -33.22 -1.56 -2.57
CA ILE A 62 -31.93 -0.93 -2.25
C ILE A 62 -32.13 0.20 -1.24
N TYR A 63 -33.15 1.03 -1.45
CA TYR A 63 -33.53 2.07 -0.51
C TYR A 63 -33.89 1.49 0.87
N LEU A 64 -34.65 0.40 0.93
CA LEU A 64 -35.02 -0.23 2.20
C LEU A 64 -33.82 -0.76 2.97
N ASP A 65 -32.85 -1.34 2.28
CA ASP A 65 -31.58 -1.81 2.87
C ASP A 65 -30.76 -0.64 3.43
N TYR A 66 -30.61 0.43 2.66
CA TYR A 66 -29.91 1.64 3.10
C TYR A 66 -30.64 2.32 4.26
N ASP A 67 -31.96 2.36 4.20
CA ASP A 67 -32.79 2.95 5.28
C ASP A 67 -32.67 2.14 6.57
N ALA A 68 -32.70 0.80 6.50
CA ALA A 68 -32.51 -0.08 7.65
C ALA A 68 -31.11 0.09 8.28
N THR A 69 -30.07 0.07 7.45
CA THR A 69 -28.67 0.23 7.88
C THR A 69 -28.46 1.59 8.56
N THR A 70 -28.87 2.69 7.92
CA THR A 70 -28.72 4.04 8.45
C THR A 70 -29.60 4.29 9.69
N SER A 71 -30.79 3.65 9.78
CA SER A 71 -31.65 3.70 10.97
C SER A 71 -30.98 3.04 12.15
N LYS A 72 -30.32 1.91 11.95
CA LYS A 72 -29.57 1.21 13.01
C LYS A 72 -28.44 2.11 13.52
N MET A 73 -27.62 2.66 12.64
CA MET A 73 -26.50 3.56 12.99
C MET A 73 -26.98 4.75 13.85
N ILE A 74 -28.04 5.44 13.40
CA ILE A 74 -28.57 6.59 14.16
C ILE A 74 -29.24 6.16 15.48
N LYS A 75 -29.91 5.00 15.52
CA LYS A 75 -30.49 4.51 16.76
C LYS A 75 -29.44 4.23 17.83
N GLU A 76 -28.33 3.65 17.44
CA GLU A 76 -27.19 3.29 18.30
C GLU A 76 -26.34 4.50 18.68
N SER A 77 -26.35 5.59 17.89
CA SER A 77 -25.58 6.81 18.21
C SER A 77 -26.13 7.55 19.43
N ASN A 78 -25.28 8.22 20.16
CA ASN A 78 -25.60 9.15 21.26
C ASN A 78 -24.57 10.29 21.25
N ALA A 79 -24.64 11.24 22.20
CA ALA A 79 -23.68 12.35 22.27
C ALA A 79 -22.22 11.88 22.29
N LYS A 80 -21.92 10.79 23.01
CA LYS A 80 -20.59 10.20 23.06
C LYS A 80 -20.07 9.68 21.70
N THR A 81 -20.96 9.39 20.76
CA THR A 81 -20.58 9.01 19.39
C THR A 81 -19.86 10.17 18.66
N PHE A 82 -20.08 11.38 19.10
CA PHE A 82 -19.52 12.61 18.55
C PHE A 82 -18.54 13.31 19.51
N GLU A 83 -18.41 12.78 20.76
CA GLU A 83 -17.37 13.22 21.68
C GLU A 83 -16.07 12.48 21.32
N PHE A 84 -14.98 13.25 21.30
CA PHE A 84 -13.69 12.70 20.93
C PHE A 84 -13.20 11.62 21.88
N GLU A 85 -12.64 10.72 21.28
CA GLU A 85 -11.99 9.46 21.40
C GLU A 85 -10.88 9.44 22.40
N GLU A 86 -10.67 8.25 22.98
CA GLU A 86 -9.51 7.99 23.82
C GLU A 86 -8.25 7.94 22.96
N PRO A 87 -7.14 8.50 23.45
CA PRO A 87 -5.86 8.49 22.75
C PRO A 87 -5.37 7.05 22.57
N SER A 88 -4.72 6.79 21.43
CA SER A 88 -4.03 5.53 21.24
C SER A 88 -2.68 5.55 21.99
N PHE A 89 -2.23 4.36 22.40
CA PHE A 89 -0.98 4.18 23.11
C PHE A 89 -0.08 3.21 22.35
N ILE A 90 1.20 3.52 22.27
CA ILE A 90 2.22 2.61 21.77
C ILE A 90 3.10 2.21 22.95
N TYR A 91 3.33 0.91 23.06
CA TYR A 91 4.13 0.30 24.12
C TYR A 91 5.36 -0.37 23.53
N ASP A 92 6.45 -0.37 24.26
CA ASP A 92 7.66 -1.12 23.96
C ASP A 92 7.50 -2.64 24.21
N ASN A 93 8.60 -3.39 24.09
CA ASN A 93 8.62 -4.83 24.34
C ASN A 93 8.46 -5.21 25.82
N SER A 94 8.68 -4.27 26.75
CA SER A 94 8.47 -4.46 28.18
C SER A 94 7.04 -4.14 28.63
N GLY A 95 6.26 -3.48 27.77
CA GLY A 95 4.92 -2.98 28.04
C GLY A 95 4.91 -1.56 28.64
N GLU A 96 6.04 -0.86 28.64
CA GLU A 96 6.08 0.55 28.99
C GLU A 96 5.59 1.43 27.84
N VAL A 97 5.01 2.59 28.18
CA VAL A 97 4.44 3.50 27.17
C VAL A 97 5.56 4.27 26.47
N LEU A 98 5.80 3.98 25.20
CA LEU A 98 6.70 4.76 24.35
C LEU A 98 6.10 6.14 24.02
N ILE A 99 4.85 6.15 23.61
CA ILE A 99 4.14 7.39 23.31
C ILE A 99 2.63 7.24 23.48
N LYS A 100 2.00 8.31 23.96
CA LYS A 100 0.57 8.52 23.91
C LYS A 100 0.24 9.31 22.65
N LEU A 101 -0.39 8.67 21.67
CA LEU A 101 -0.85 9.34 20.47
C LEU A 101 -2.10 10.14 20.81
N LYS A 102 -1.88 11.37 21.19
CA LYS A 102 -2.96 12.32 21.26
C LYS A 102 -3.18 12.87 19.83
N GLY A 103 -4.32 12.65 19.24
CA GLY A 103 -4.89 13.69 18.40
C GLY A 103 -4.85 14.93 19.28
N ASN A 104 -4.31 16.06 18.84
CA ASN A 104 -4.02 17.24 19.65
C ASN A 104 -5.01 17.50 20.83
N GLN A 105 -4.98 16.62 21.82
CA GLN A 105 -5.90 16.59 22.94
C GLN A 105 -5.23 17.16 24.19
N ASP A 106 -4.98 18.43 24.16
CA ASP A 106 -5.62 19.32 25.11
C ASP A 106 -6.89 19.87 24.45
N SER A 107 -7.65 19.01 23.75
CA SER A 107 -8.90 19.38 23.13
C SER A 107 -9.92 19.58 24.22
N THR A 108 -10.10 20.78 24.60
CA THR A 108 -11.34 21.19 25.22
C THR A 108 -12.39 21.08 24.12
N TYR A 109 -13.17 20.00 24.16
CA TYR A 109 -14.43 19.91 23.41
C TYR A 109 -15.25 21.13 23.78
N LEU A 110 -15.58 21.96 22.82
CA LEU A 110 -16.35 23.17 23.05
C LEU A 110 -17.84 22.86 22.94
N GLN A 111 -18.56 23.13 24.02
CA GLN A 111 -20.03 23.14 23.94
C GLN A 111 -20.48 24.25 22.98
N TYR A 112 -21.63 24.09 22.33
CA TYR A 112 -22.15 25.08 21.36
C TYR A 112 -22.05 26.52 21.82
N LYS A 113 -22.42 26.81 23.08
CA LYS A 113 -22.35 28.16 23.70
C LYS A 113 -20.94 28.71 23.86
N GLU A 114 -19.91 27.87 23.80
CA GLU A 114 -18.51 28.24 23.95
C GLU A 114 -17.83 28.50 22.60
N ILE A 115 -18.50 28.10 21.50
CA ILE A 115 -17.99 28.29 20.15
C ILE A 115 -18.23 29.77 19.74
N PRO A 116 -17.16 30.48 19.28
CA PRO A 116 -17.34 31.86 18.81
C PRO A 116 -18.37 31.95 17.68
N LYS A 117 -19.28 32.93 17.77
CA LYS A 117 -20.33 33.13 16.77
C LYS A 117 -19.76 33.33 15.34
N ASN A 118 -18.60 33.97 15.24
CA ASN A 118 -17.95 34.17 13.94
C ASN A 118 -17.53 32.87 13.29
N VAL A 119 -17.09 31.86 14.05
CA VAL A 119 -16.73 30.53 13.57
C VAL A 119 -17.98 29.82 12.98
N ILE A 120 -19.10 29.85 13.76
CA ILE A 120 -20.38 29.29 13.30
C ILE A 120 -20.81 29.97 11.99
N ASN A 121 -20.80 31.30 11.98
CA ASN A 121 -21.22 32.10 10.82
C ASN A 121 -20.32 31.86 9.62
N ALA A 122 -19.00 31.68 9.80
CA ALA A 122 -18.05 31.40 8.72
C ALA A 122 -18.37 30.05 8.05
N PHE A 123 -18.60 28.98 8.82
CA PHE A 123 -18.99 27.68 8.27
C PHE A 123 -20.34 27.72 7.57
N VAL A 124 -21.35 28.39 8.18
CA VAL A 124 -22.66 28.55 7.56
C VAL A 124 -22.58 29.34 6.25
N ALA A 125 -21.79 30.43 6.22
CA ALA A 125 -21.68 31.29 5.04
C ALA A 125 -21.15 30.55 3.80
N VAL A 126 -20.20 29.62 4.01
CA VAL A 126 -19.44 29.02 2.92
C VAL A 126 -19.85 27.56 2.65
N GLU A 127 -20.12 26.77 3.70
CA GLU A 127 -20.38 25.34 3.54
C GLU A 127 -21.88 25.05 3.38
N ASP A 128 -22.77 25.80 4.10
CA ASP A 128 -24.20 25.50 4.08
C ASP A 128 -25.05 26.73 4.48
N ARG A 129 -25.31 27.63 3.55
CA ARG A 129 -26.11 28.85 3.79
C ARG A 129 -27.54 28.58 4.28
N SER A 130 -28.05 27.38 4.03
CA SER A 130 -29.39 26.94 4.46
C SER A 130 -29.39 26.10 5.76
N PHE A 131 -28.26 25.98 6.43
CA PHE A 131 -28.04 25.07 7.54
C PHE A 131 -29.17 25.07 8.58
N TRP A 132 -29.55 26.24 9.02
CA TRP A 132 -30.58 26.43 10.05
C TRP A 132 -31.98 25.99 9.62
N GLU A 133 -32.26 25.95 8.31
CA GLU A 133 -33.60 25.71 7.76
C GLU A 133 -33.71 24.33 7.07
N ASN A 134 -32.61 23.79 6.54
CA ASN A 134 -32.68 22.57 5.77
C ASN A 134 -32.92 21.31 6.64
N PRO A 135 -33.54 20.24 6.11
CA PRO A 135 -33.80 19.01 6.82
C PRO A 135 -32.56 18.04 6.86
N GLY A 136 -31.34 18.57 6.77
CA GLY A 136 -30.10 17.81 6.68
C GLY A 136 -29.53 17.71 5.26
N ILE A 137 -30.32 18.07 4.26
CA ILE A 137 -29.93 18.14 2.84
C ILE A 137 -30.42 19.43 2.21
N ASP A 138 -29.64 20.02 1.31
CA ASP A 138 -30.08 21.18 0.50
C ASP A 138 -30.75 20.74 -0.79
N ILE A 139 -32.08 20.59 -0.74
CA ILE A 139 -32.89 20.16 -1.91
C ILE A 139 -32.76 21.17 -3.07
N LYS A 140 -32.71 22.50 -2.76
CA LYS A 140 -32.58 23.54 -3.79
C LYS A 140 -31.20 23.48 -4.46
N GLY A 141 -30.14 23.28 -3.67
CA GLY A 141 -28.79 23.06 -4.15
C GLY A 141 -28.67 21.80 -5.00
N LEU A 142 -29.28 20.69 -4.60
CA LEU A 142 -29.31 19.45 -5.39
C LEU A 142 -29.98 19.65 -6.78
N VAL A 143 -31.10 20.36 -6.82
CA VAL A 143 -31.78 20.68 -8.09
C VAL A 143 -30.88 21.56 -8.96
N ARG A 144 -30.24 22.57 -8.37
CA ARG A 144 -29.31 23.48 -9.09
C ARG A 144 -28.15 22.68 -9.69
N VAL A 145 -27.47 21.84 -8.90
CA VAL A 145 -26.38 20.97 -9.37
C VAL A 145 -26.84 20.04 -10.49
N GLY A 146 -28.04 19.47 -10.39
CA GLY A 146 -28.61 18.65 -11.46
C GLY A 146 -28.83 19.42 -12.76
N VAL A 147 -29.29 20.67 -12.67
CA VAL A 147 -29.49 21.55 -13.85
C VAL A 147 -28.14 21.97 -14.44
N ASP A 148 -27.16 22.31 -13.59
CA ASP A 148 -25.83 22.72 -14.01
C ASP A 148 -25.05 21.55 -14.63
N ALA A 149 -25.16 20.34 -14.09
CA ALA A 149 -24.59 19.13 -14.69
C ALA A 149 -25.13 18.87 -16.12
N ILE A 150 -26.40 19.13 -16.33
CA ILE A 150 -27.00 19.02 -17.68
C ILE A 150 -26.49 20.12 -18.63
N LYS A 151 -26.31 21.36 -18.12
CA LYS A 151 -25.85 22.50 -18.93
C LYS A 151 -24.36 22.42 -19.27
N THR A 152 -23.53 22.01 -18.31
CA THR A 152 -22.06 21.99 -18.46
C THR A 152 -21.50 20.61 -18.89
N LYS A 153 -22.38 19.63 -19.19
CA LYS A 153 -22.03 18.23 -19.49
C LYS A 153 -21.11 17.59 -18.43
N GLY A 154 -21.19 18.07 -17.19
CA GLY A 154 -20.43 17.53 -16.06
C GLY A 154 -19.09 18.22 -15.76
N ASP A 155 -18.68 19.24 -16.52
CA ASP A 155 -17.37 19.89 -16.36
C ASP A 155 -17.28 20.83 -15.13
N GLU A 156 -18.41 21.29 -14.57
CA GLU A 156 -18.45 22.13 -13.37
C GLU A 156 -19.53 21.63 -12.40
N LEU A 157 -19.16 20.72 -11.49
CA LEU A 157 -20.03 20.29 -10.39
C LEU A 157 -19.69 21.08 -9.12
N HIS A 158 -20.47 22.09 -8.80
CA HIS A 158 -20.38 22.78 -7.51
C HIS A 158 -20.98 21.89 -6.41
N GLY A 159 -20.24 21.63 -5.32
CA GLY A 159 -20.70 20.78 -4.23
C GLY A 159 -21.97 21.31 -3.54
N ALA A 160 -23.00 20.47 -3.42
CA ALA A 160 -24.23 20.75 -2.69
C ALA A 160 -24.35 19.92 -1.38
N SER A 161 -23.22 19.57 -0.77
CA SER A 161 -23.22 18.82 0.49
C SER A 161 -23.39 19.78 1.67
N THR A 162 -24.34 19.50 2.56
CA THR A 162 -24.58 20.28 3.77
C THR A 162 -23.57 19.94 4.88
N ILE A 163 -23.46 20.78 5.90
CA ILE A 163 -22.71 20.52 7.13
C ILE A 163 -23.13 19.18 7.75
N THR A 164 -24.43 18.91 7.84
CA THR A 164 -24.94 17.64 8.38
C THR A 164 -24.50 16.43 7.54
N GLN A 165 -24.44 16.57 6.20
CA GLN A 165 -23.93 15.49 5.34
C GLN A 165 -22.42 15.25 5.51
N GLN A 166 -21.64 16.32 5.71
CA GLN A 166 -20.21 16.20 5.97
C GLN A 166 -19.97 15.47 7.29
N LEU A 167 -20.67 15.86 8.36
CA LEU A 167 -20.60 15.18 9.65
C LEU A 167 -21.04 13.71 9.55
N ALA A 168 -22.19 13.43 8.89
CA ALA A 168 -22.66 12.06 8.69
C ALA A 168 -21.63 11.17 7.97
N ARG A 169 -20.94 11.72 6.98
CA ARG A 169 -19.87 11.03 6.25
C ARG A 169 -18.70 10.74 7.17
N ASN A 170 -18.24 11.73 7.93
CA ASN A 170 -17.04 11.59 8.76
C ASN A 170 -17.24 10.53 9.86
N ILE A 171 -18.40 10.53 10.51
CA ILE A 171 -18.67 9.68 11.69
C ILE A 171 -19.12 8.26 11.31
N PHE A 172 -19.97 8.11 10.29
CA PHE A 172 -20.69 6.85 10.04
C PHE A 172 -20.26 6.14 8.75
N LEU A 173 -19.50 6.80 7.85
CA LEU A 173 -19.21 6.27 6.53
C LEU A 173 -17.71 6.36 6.23
N THR A 174 -17.32 5.71 5.12
CA THR A 174 -15.96 5.81 4.58
C THR A 174 -15.83 6.96 3.59
N HIS A 175 -14.61 7.38 3.27
CA HIS A 175 -14.34 8.40 2.25
C HIS A 175 -14.41 7.88 0.80
N GLU A 176 -14.83 6.63 0.60
CA GLU A 176 -15.03 6.05 -0.73
C GLU A 176 -16.01 6.88 -1.56
N VAL A 177 -15.67 7.12 -2.83
CA VAL A 177 -16.52 7.88 -3.75
C VAL A 177 -17.44 6.91 -4.48
N SER A 178 -18.64 6.68 -3.92
CA SER A 178 -19.66 5.84 -4.54
C SER A 178 -21.06 6.46 -4.43
N LEU A 179 -21.94 6.13 -5.36
CA LEU A 179 -23.35 6.55 -5.30
C LEU A 179 -24.05 5.95 -4.09
N GLU A 180 -23.72 4.74 -3.71
CA GLU A 180 -24.23 4.07 -2.53
C GLU A 180 -23.89 4.85 -1.26
N ARG A 181 -22.61 5.17 -1.06
CA ARG A 181 -22.16 5.98 0.06
C ARG A 181 -22.90 7.33 0.10
N LYS A 182 -23.04 8.00 -1.05
CA LYS A 182 -23.74 9.30 -1.12
C LYS A 182 -25.22 9.20 -0.76
N ALA A 183 -25.87 8.11 -1.17
CA ALA A 183 -27.27 7.85 -0.76
C ALA A 183 -27.39 7.60 0.75
N LYS A 184 -26.51 6.79 1.33
CA LYS A 184 -26.47 6.57 2.79
C LYS A 184 -26.16 7.86 3.55
N GLU A 185 -25.22 8.70 3.07
CA GLU A 185 -24.91 10.01 3.63
C GLU A 185 -26.12 10.92 3.70
N MET A 186 -26.92 10.99 2.63
CA MET A 186 -28.14 11.80 2.60
C MET A 186 -29.20 11.28 3.59
N LEU A 187 -29.40 9.97 3.65
CA LEU A 187 -30.33 9.35 4.60
C LEU A 187 -29.92 9.58 6.06
N LEU A 188 -28.62 9.44 6.35
CA LEU A 188 -28.06 9.73 7.67
C LEU A 188 -28.28 11.20 8.05
N ALA A 189 -27.96 12.13 7.16
CA ALA A 189 -28.10 13.55 7.41
C ALA A 189 -29.57 13.93 7.74
N ILE A 190 -30.54 13.37 7.01
CA ILE A 190 -31.97 13.57 7.30
C ILE A 190 -32.35 12.98 8.67
N LYS A 191 -31.85 11.80 9.01
CA LYS A 191 -32.15 11.14 10.29
C LYS A 191 -31.45 11.84 11.46
N MET A 192 -30.22 12.33 11.27
CA MET A 192 -29.50 13.13 12.26
C MET A 192 -30.26 14.42 12.59
N THR A 193 -30.73 15.16 11.60
CA THR A 193 -31.50 16.39 11.79
C THR A 193 -32.84 16.14 12.50
N LYS A 194 -33.36 14.88 12.45
CA LYS A 194 -34.56 14.51 13.23
C LYS A 194 -34.26 14.16 14.68
N LYS A 195 -33.05 13.67 14.97
CA LYS A 195 -32.64 13.17 16.28
C LYS A 195 -31.96 14.26 17.13
N TYR A 196 -31.13 15.08 16.51
CA TYR A 196 -30.30 16.09 17.15
C TYR A 196 -30.75 17.49 16.72
N SER A 197 -30.61 18.48 17.59
CA SER A 197 -30.81 19.89 17.24
C SER A 197 -29.80 20.40 16.24
N LYS A 198 -30.07 21.53 15.61
CA LYS A 198 -29.08 22.15 14.71
C LYS A 198 -27.85 22.65 15.48
N GLU A 199 -28.05 23.09 16.69
CA GLU A 199 -26.99 23.47 17.63
C GLU A 199 -26.10 22.27 17.95
N ASP A 200 -26.68 21.12 18.30
CA ASP A 200 -25.90 19.88 18.54
C ASP A 200 -25.10 19.46 17.31
N ILE A 201 -25.72 19.49 16.12
CA ILE A 201 -25.04 19.13 14.86
C ILE A 201 -23.86 20.06 14.56
N MET A 202 -24.01 21.37 14.80
CA MET A 202 -22.93 22.36 14.62
C MET A 202 -21.81 22.15 15.65
N GLU A 203 -22.18 21.88 16.90
CA GLU A 203 -21.24 21.52 17.97
C GLU A 203 -20.40 20.31 17.58
N PHE A 204 -21.06 19.20 17.21
CA PHE A 204 -20.39 17.97 16.77
C PHE A 204 -19.50 18.23 15.57
N TYR A 205 -19.99 18.98 14.56
CA TYR A 205 -19.24 19.27 13.33
C TYR A 205 -17.95 20.03 13.61
N ILE A 206 -18.02 21.13 14.39
CA ILE A 206 -16.87 22.01 14.64
C ILE A 206 -15.80 21.31 15.49
N ASN A 207 -16.23 20.37 16.37
CA ASN A 207 -15.29 19.59 17.16
C ASN A 207 -14.74 18.37 16.39
N ASP A 208 -15.43 17.87 15.34
CA ASP A 208 -15.05 16.66 14.59
C ASP A 208 -14.14 16.91 13.38
N ILE A 209 -14.26 18.06 12.73
CA ILE A 209 -13.56 18.30 11.46
C ILE A 209 -12.05 18.42 11.62
N CYS A 210 -11.33 17.95 10.59
CA CYS A 210 -9.87 17.99 10.50
C CYS A 210 -9.36 19.33 9.99
N PHE A 211 -8.39 19.91 10.72
CA PHE A 211 -7.72 21.17 10.39
C PHE A 211 -6.30 20.98 9.86
N ALA A 212 -6.02 19.95 9.08
CA ALA A 212 -4.70 19.49 8.66
C ALA A 212 -3.85 18.91 9.81
N ASN A 213 -2.72 18.27 9.45
CA ASN A 213 -1.73 17.76 10.40
C ASN A 213 -2.32 16.89 11.54
N ALA A 214 -3.38 16.11 11.23
CA ALA A 214 -4.13 15.30 12.21
C ALA A 214 -4.70 16.09 13.40
N ILE A 215 -4.96 17.39 13.23
CA ILE A 215 -5.58 18.26 14.23
C ILE A 215 -7.08 18.27 14.02
N TYR A 216 -7.85 17.81 15.01
CA TYR A 216 -9.31 17.77 15.01
C TYR A 216 -9.90 18.75 16.01
N GLY A 217 -11.00 19.40 15.64
CA GLY A 217 -11.67 20.41 16.45
C GLY A 217 -11.01 21.78 16.40
N ILE A 218 -11.87 22.81 16.43
CA ILE A 218 -11.44 24.22 16.26
C ILE A 218 -10.55 24.71 17.39
N GLU A 219 -10.80 24.30 18.63
CA GLU A 219 -10.00 24.71 19.79
C GLU A 219 -8.57 24.12 19.73
N SER A 220 -8.48 22.85 19.34
CA SER A 220 -7.19 22.20 19.11
C SER A 220 -6.40 22.88 17.99
N ALA A 221 -7.08 23.23 16.89
CA ALA A 221 -6.48 23.95 15.77
C ALA A 221 -6.01 25.35 16.17
N SER A 222 -6.80 26.05 17.00
CA SER A 222 -6.43 27.35 17.53
C SER A 222 -5.16 27.29 18.37
N LYS A 223 -5.08 26.34 19.30
CA LYS A 223 -3.89 26.13 20.13
C LYS A 223 -2.67 25.71 19.31
N ALA A 224 -2.86 24.82 18.34
CA ALA A 224 -1.76 24.31 17.51
C ALA A 224 -1.15 25.38 16.60
N TYR A 225 -1.99 26.18 15.95
CA TYR A 225 -1.54 27.15 14.94
C TYR A 225 -1.30 28.56 15.50
N PHE A 226 -1.94 28.91 16.63
CA PHE A 226 -1.83 30.26 17.20
C PHE A 226 -1.38 30.30 18.66
N GLY A 227 -1.31 29.14 19.33
CA GLY A 227 -0.92 29.08 20.77
C GLY A 227 -1.96 29.68 21.71
N LYS A 228 -3.21 29.91 21.28
CA LYS A 228 -4.30 30.58 22.01
C LYS A 228 -5.59 29.79 21.92
N SER A 229 -6.54 30.03 22.84
CA SER A 229 -7.91 29.56 22.70
C SER A 229 -8.60 30.25 21.52
N VAL A 230 -9.52 29.54 20.85
CA VAL A 230 -10.30 30.09 19.73
C VAL A 230 -11.08 31.35 20.11
N ASN A 231 -11.45 31.50 21.39
CA ASN A 231 -12.13 32.69 21.91
C ASN A 231 -11.20 33.91 22.05
N GLU A 232 -9.87 33.71 22.02
CA GLU A 232 -8.87 34.78 22.08
C GLU A 232 -8.38 35.17 20.67
N LEU A 233 -8.82 34.45 19.66
CA LEU A 233 -8.48 34.74 18.27
C LEU A 233 -9.27 35.92 17.74
N THR A 234 -8.64 36.71 16.89
CA THR A 234 -9.27 37.75 16.08
C THR A 234 -10.23 37.14 15.05
N LEU A 235 -11.14 37.93 14.48
CA LEU A 235 -12.03 37.51 13.39
C LEU A 235 -11.22 36.89 12.23
N SER A 236 -10.11 37.50 11.85
CA SER A 236 -9.24 37.03 10.76
C SER A 236 -8.64 35.68 11.03
N GLU A 237 -8.11 35.44 12.24
CA GLU A 237 -7.53 34.15 12.67
C GLU A 237 -8.63 33.07 12.77
N GLN A 238 -9.82 33.38 13.30
CA GLN A 238 -10.95 32.45 13.36
C GLN A 238 -11.37 32.00 11.97
N VAL A 239 -11.54 32.93 11.02
CA VAL A 239 -11.95 32.61 9.64
C VAL A 239 -10.83 31.90 8.87
N TYR A 240 -9.56 32.20 9.16
CA TYR A 240 -8.43 31.49 8.61
C TYR A 240 -8.48 30.00 8.99
N LEU A 241 -8.73 29.67 10.25
CA LEU A 241 -8.93 28.27 10.66
C LEU A 241 -10.08 27.64 9.88
N CYS A 242 -11.22 28.29 9.79
CA CYS A 242 -12.40 27.79 9.09
C CYS A 242 -12.13 27.51 7.59
N ALA A 243 -11.07 28.07 7.00
CA ALA A 243 -10.69 27.82 5.61
C ALA A 243 -10.05 26.45 5.39
N ILE A 244 -9.41 25.85 6.41
CA ILE A 244 -8.58 24.66 6.30
C ILE A 244 -9.39 23.39 6.02
N PRO A 245 -10.53 23.09 6.70
CA PRO A 245 -11.22 21.79 6.63
C PRO A 245 -11.78 21.40 5.27
N ASN A 246 -11.94 22.34 4.36
CA ASN A 246 -12.40 22.05 2.99
C ASN A 246 -11.47 21.11 2.21
N SER A 247 -10.14 21.28 2.39
CA SER A 247 -9.11 20.40 1.85
C SER A 247 -7.86 20.52 2.72
N PRO A 248 -7.78 19.77 3.87
CA PRO A 248 -6.76 19.97 4.87
C PRO A 248 -5.33 19.90 4.36
N SER A 249 -5.02 18.92 3.49
CA SER A 249 -3.67 18.79 2.91
C SER A 249 -3.31 19.93 1.94
N TYR A 250 -4.31 20.49 1.26
CA TYR A 250 -4.11 21.61 0.31
C TYR A 250 -3.95 22.97 1.04
N TYR A 251 -4.67 23.14 2.14
CA TYR A 251 -4.67 24.35 2.96
C TYR A 251 -3.82 24.20 4.23
N ASP A 252 -2.86 23.28 4.24
CA ASP A 252 -1.96 23.03 5.38
C ASP A 252 -1.22 24.34 5.79
N PRO A 253 -1.47 24.89 7.00
CA PRO A 253 -0.88 26.16 7.42
C PRO A 253 0.64 26.16 7.55
N TYR A 254 1.24 24.99 7.79
CA TYR A 254 2.70 24.86 7.91
C TYR A 254 3.40 24.79 6.56
N LYS A 255 2.72 24.26 5.53
CA LYS A 255 3.31 24.07 4.20
C LYS A 255 2.87 25.13 3.20
N TYR A 256 1.61 25.56 3.27
CA TYR A 256 0.98 26.43 2.26
C TYR A 256 0.07 27.52 2.88
N PRO A 257 0.60 28.34 3.83
CA PRO A 257 -0.20 29.31 4.58
C PRO A 257 -0.95 30.29 3.68
N GLU A 258 -0.37 30.65 2.52
CA GLU A 258 -0.96 31.56 1.54
C GLU A 258 -2.24 31.04 0.91
N ARG A 259 -2.40 29.72 0.78
CA ARG A 259 -3.61 29.13 0.19
C ARG A 259 -4.82 29.27 1.12
N ALA A 260 -4.62 29.00 2.41
CA ALA A 260 -5.65 29.20 3.41
C ALA A 260 -6.00 30.69 3.55
N LEU A 261 -5.04 31.60 3.37
CA LEU A 261 -5.26 33.05 3.36
C LEU A 261 -6.21 33.49 2.24
N VAL A 262 -5.99 33.02 1.01
CA VAL A 262 -6.88 33.31 -0.13
C VAL A 262 -8.31 32.85 0.12
N ARG A 263 -8.47 31.66 0.72
CA ARG A 263 -9.80 31.15 1.08
C ARG A 263 -10.43 31.94 2.21
N ARG A 264 -9.65 32.34 3.24
CA ARG A 264 -10.11 33.23 4.30
C ARG A 264 -10.71 34.52 3.75
N ASP A 265 -10.03 35.16 2.79
CA ASP A 265 -10.47 36.39 2.19
C ASP A 265 -11.83 36.25 1.48
N LYS A 266 -12.01 35.13 0.77
CA LYS A 266 -13.29 34.77 0.17
C LYS A 266 -14.38 34.58 1.23
N MET A 267 -14.08 33.84 2.30
CA MET A 267 -15.03 33.56 3.39
C MET A 267 -15.46 34.85 4.11
N LEU A 268 -14.54 35.79 4.35
CA LEU A 268 -14.86 37.11 4.91
C LEU A 268 -15.81 37.88 3.96
N GLY A 269 -15.60 37.82 2.65
CA GLY A 269 -16.49 38.42 1.65
C GLY A 269 -17.90 37.81 1.70
N ASP A 270 -18.01 36.48 1.78
CA ASP A 270 -19.30 35.78 1.90
C ASP A 270 -20.01 36.15 3.23
N MET A 271 -19.27 36.27 4.33
CA MET A 271 -19.83 36.72 5.64
C MET A 271 -20.35 38.17 5.57
N LEU A 272 -19.64 39.04 4.89
CA LEU A 272 -20.09 40.45 4.67
C LEU A 272 -21.36 40.48 3.81
N GLU A 273 -21.39 39.71 2.69
CA GLU A 273 -22.58 39.62 1.82
C GLU A 273 -23.82 39.18 2.58
N LEU A 274 -23.67 38.25 3.52
CA LEU A 274 -24.75 37.71 4.34
C LEU A 274 -25.06 38.56 5.59
N GLY A 275 -24.34 39.67 5.80
CA GLY A 275 -24.54 40.55 6.93
C GLY A 275 -24.11 39.98 8.29
N TYR A 276 -23.25 38.97 8.30
CA TYR A 276 -22.69 38.42 9.53
C TYR A 276 -21.62 39.28 10.13
N ILE A 277 -20.94 40.09 9.33
CA ILE A 277 -19.95 41.09 9.74
C ILE A 277 -20.24 42.43 9.04
N THR A 278 -19.76 43.50 9.63
CA THR A 278 -19.85 44.84 9.10
C THR A 278 -18.71 45.14 8.11
N GLN A 279 -18.84 46.17 7.29
CA GLN A 279 -17.77 46.59 6.38
C GLN A 279 -16.48 46.98 7.13
N ASP A 280 -16.58 47.59 8.31
CA ASP A 280 -15.43 47.96 9.13
C ASP A 280 -14.68 46.74 9.68
N GLU A 281 -15.41 45.70 10.10
CA GLU A 281 -14.84 44.40 10.54
C GLU A 281 -14.17 43.69 9.38
N TYR A 282 -14.79 43.65 8.20
CA TYR A 282 -14.20 43.11 6.98
C TYR A 282 -12.89 43.82 6.60
N ASP A 283 -12.90 45.15 6.57
CA ASP A 283 -11.73 45.98 6.15
C ASP A 283 -10.55 45.83 7.12
N LYS A 284 -10.83 45.57 8.40
CA LYS A 284 -9.80 45.24 9.40
C LYS A 284 -9.28 43.81 9.25
N ALA A 285 -10.19 42.85 9.13
CA ALA A 285 -9.84 41.44 9.07
C ALA A 285 -9.01 41.04 7.84
N ILE A 286 -9.35 41.62 6.67
CA ILE A 286 -8.63 41.32 5.41
C ILE A 286 -7.19 41.87 5.39
N LYS A 287 -6.94 42.97 6.15
CA LYS A 287 -5.60 43.58 6.24
C LYS A 287 -4.71 42.91 7.31
N GLN A 288 -5.30 42.12 8.18
CA GLN A 288 -4.55 41.49 9.27
C GLN A 288 -3.62 40.40 8.72
N GLU A 289 -2.35 40.54 9.07
CA GLU A 289 -1.35 39.47 8.85
C GLU A 289 -1.64 38.26 9.74
N ILE A 290 -1.52 37.06 9.17
CA ILE A 290 -1.68 35.80 9.90
C ILE A 290 -0.28 35.27 10.21
N VAL A 291 0.02 35.17 11.50
CA VAL A 291 1.27 34.61 11.98
C VAL A 291 1.00 33.24 12.60
N ILE A 292 1.49 32.21 11.95
CA ILE A 292 1.37 30.83 12.43
C ILE A 292 2.48 30.54 13.43
N THR A 293 2.09 30.18 14.63
CA THR A 293 3.00 29.72 15.69
C THR A 293 3.11 28.22 15.61
N ARG A 294 4.32 27.70 15.42
CA ARG A 294 4.52 26.26 15.43
C ARG A 294 4.60 25.81 16.88
N THR A 295 3.55 25.17 17.39
CA THR A 295 3.60 24.55 18.71
C THR A 295 4.53 23.34 18.62
N GLU A 296 5.54 23.26 19.49
CA GLU A 296 6.40 22.08 19.58
C GLU A 296 5.55 20.90 20.05
N TYR A 297 5.39 19.90 19.17
CA TYR A 297 4.76 18.63 19.53
C TYR A 297 5.66 17.84 20.48
N GLU A 298 5.04 16.95 21.28
CA GLU A 298 5.79 15.98 22.07
C GLU A 298 6.79 15.25 21.16
N PHE A 299 8.00 15.12 21.62
CA PHE A 299 9.15 14.54 20.94
C PHE A 299 8.80 13.14 20.41
N SER A 300 8.77 12.97 19.10
CA SER A 300 8.65 11.67 18.46
C SER A 300 10.05 11.22 18.05
N ASP A 301 10.55 10.20 18.71
CA ASP A 301 11.81 9.56 18.37
C ASP A 301 11.69 8.62 17.14
N TYR A 302 12.79 7.97 16.77
CA TYR A 302 12.80 7.07 15.61
C TYR A 302 11.99 5.80 15.83
N GLN A 303 11.88 5.31 17.07
CA GLN A 303 11.07 4.15 17.42
C GLN A 303 9.59 4.46 17.27
N THR A 304 9.14 5.56 17.87
CA THR A 304 7.72 5.96 17.83
C THR A 304 7.26 6.30 16.43
N THR A 305 8.08 7.00 15.62
CA THR A 305 7.74 7.31 14.23
C THR A 305 7.59 6.04 13.39
N TYR A 306 8.44 5.03 13.61
CA TYR A 306 8.34 3.75 12.90
C TYR A 306 7.15 2.91 13.38
N ALA A 307 6.88 2.89 14.68
CA ALA A 307 5.72 2.19 15.22
C ALA A 307 4.39 2.77 14.69
N ILE A 308 4.30 4.10 14.56
CA ILE A 308 3.19 4.79 13.92
C ILE A 308 3.06 4.33 12.45
N GLU A 309 4.16 4.32 11.70
CA GLU A 309 4.17 3.86 10.30
C GLU A 309 3.63 2.43 10.16
N CYS A 310 4.13 1.50 10.98
CA CYS A 310 3.68 0.11 10.98
C CYS A 310 2.18 -0.01 11.31
N ALA A 311 1.71 0.74 12.31
CA ALA A 311 0.30 0.72 12.71
C ALA A 311 -0.61 1.31 11.63
N VAL A 312 -0.20 2.43 11.00
CA VAL A 312 -0.93 3.04 9.88
C VAL A 312 -1.05 2.07 8.70
N LYS A 313 0.06 1.45 8.28
CA LYS A 313 0.05 0.45 7.19
C LYS A 313 -0.85 -0.74 7.52
N TYR A 314 -0.84 -1.19 8.77
CA TYR A 314 -1.76 -2.25 9.21
C TYR A 314 -3.24 -1.83 9.09
N ILE A 315 -3.59 -0.62 9.54
CA ILE A 315 -4.96 -0.08 9.45
C ILE A 315 -5.37 0.09 7.98
N MET A 316 -4.49 0.62 7.10
CA MET A 316 -4.74 0.70 5.65
C MET A 316 -5.14 -0.66 5.09
N LYS A 317 -4.37 -1.70 5.40
CA LYS A 317 -4.63 -3.06 4.95
C LYS A 317 -5.95 -3.62 5.48
N LYS A 318 -6.21 -3.42 6.77
CA LYS A 318 -7.48 -3.81 7.42
C LYS A 318 -8.68 -3.12 6.77
N ASP A 319 -8.51 -1.88 6.32
CA ASP A 319 -9.53 -1.09 5.62
C ASP A 319 -9.67 -1.46 4.13
N GLY A 320 -8.90 -2.44 3.66
CA GLY A 320 -8.99 -2.99 2.31
C GLY A 320 -8.06 -2.34 1.28
N PHE A 321 -7.07 -1.53 1.70
CA PHE A 321 -6.07 -1.01 0.78
C PHE A 321 -5.15 -2.15 0.30
N ALA A 322 -5.06 -2.31 -1.02
CA ALA A 322 -4.18 -3.29 -1.66
C ALA A 322 -2.81 -2.66 -1.96
N PHE A 323 -1.78 -3.11 -1.25
CA PHE A 323 -0.41 -2.69 -1.53
C PHE A 323 0.09 -3.31 -2.83
N LYS A 324 0.80 -2.51 -3.64
CA LYS A 324 1.38 -2.91 -4.91
C LYS A 324 2.88 -2.58 -4.92
N TYR A 325 3.70 -3.52 -5.42
CA TYR A 325 5.17 -3.46 -5.39
C TYR A 325 5.80 -3.64 -6.78
N GLU A 326 4.99 -3.85 -7.80
CA GLU A 326 5.39 -3.96 -9.21
C GLU A 326 4.50 -3.04 -10.04
N PHE A 327 5.09 -2.29 -10.98
CA PHE A 327 4.39 -1.33 -11.82
C PHE A 327 4.86 -1.48 -13.26
N ASP A 328 3.91 -1.52 -14.19
CA ASP A 328 4.22 -1.66 -15.62
C ASP A 328 4.55 -0.30 -16.26
N THR A 329 4.10 0.81 -15.67
CA THR A 329 4.30 2.17 -16.19
C THR A 329 4.42 3.19 -15.06
N ASP A 330 5.07 4.33 -15.33
CA ASP A 330 5.16 5.46 -14.40
C ASP A 330 3.78 6.06 -14.09
N ASP A 331 2.88 6.11 -15.06
CA ASP A 331 1.50 6.60 -14.85
C ASP A 331 0.76 5.74 -13.82
N GLU A 332 0.94 4.43 -13.87
CA GLU A 332 0.35 3.49 -12.89
C GLU A 332 0.94 3.72 -11.50
N TYR A 333 2.24 3.90 -11.40
CA TYR A 333 2.91 4.24 -10.15
C TYR A 333 2.38 5.55 -9.55
N ASP A 334 2.22 6.59 -10.36
CA ASP A 334 1.72 7.89 -9.91
C ASP A 334 0.26 7.83 -9.43
N ILE A 335 -0.59 7.06 -10.11
CA ILE A 335 -1.98 6.82 -9.69
C ILE A 335 -2.01 6.08 -8.34
N TYR A 336 -1.19 5.03 -8.21
CA TYR A 336 -1.05 4.28 -6.98
C TYR A 336 -0.59 5.18 -5.83
N LYS A 337 0.44 6.01 -6.02
CA LYS A 337 0.95 6.93 -4.97
C LYS A 337 -0.11 7.92 -4.49
N LYS A 338 -0.97 8.42 -5.37
CA LYS A 338 -2.09 9.30 -4.97
C LYS A 338 -3.10 8.56 -4.10
N SER A 339 -3.45 7.31 -4.48
CA SER A 339 -4.38 6.48 -3.70
C SER A 339 -3.77 6.07 -2.35
N TYR A 340 -2.48 5.72 -2.34
CA TYR A 340 -1.71 5.43 -1.13
C TYR A 340 -1.72 6.61 -0.14
N SER A 341 -1.36 7.82 -0.62
CA SER A 341 -1.32 9.01 0.25
C SER A 341 -2.66 9.29 0.91
N LYS A 342 -3.76 9.11 0.18
CA LYS A 342 -5.09 9.28 0.74
C LYS A 342 -5.41 8.22 1.80
N ALA A 343 -5.18 6.95 1.47
CA ALA A 343 -5.44 5.84 2.40
C ALA A 343 -4.56 5.93 3.66
N TYR A 344 -3.31 6.40 3.49
CA TYR A 344 -2.39 6.65 4.59
C TYR A 344 -2.91 7.72 5.57
N GLU A 345 -3.34 8.87 5.07
CA GLU A 345 -3.90 9.94 5.90
C GLU A 345 -5.20 9.49 6.60
N ASP A 346 -6.08 8.77 5.89
CA ASP A 346 -7.31 8.24 6.48
C ASP A 346 -7.02 7.23 7.61
N ALA A 347 -6.04 6.34 7.42
CA ALA A 347 -5.63 5.36 8.43
C ALA A 347 -4.89 6.01 9.61
N LYS A 348 -4.04 6.99 9.34
CA LYS A 348 -3.35 7.76 10.37
C LYS A 348 -4.35 8.51 11.26
N ASN A 349 -5.36 9.11 10.67
CA ASN A 349 -6.43 9.76 11.40
C ASN A 349 -7.14 8.78 12.34
N LYS A 350 -7.48 7.57 11.87
CA LYS A 350 -8.05 6.51 12.70
C LYS A 350 -7.13 6.12 13.85
N LEU A 351 -5.83 5.97 13.57
CA LEU A 351 -4.84 5.65 14.59
C LEU A 351 -4.84 6.66 15.74
N TYR A 352 -5.00 7.94 15.45
CA TYR A 352 -4.99 9.00 16.45
C TYR A 352 -6.31 9.17 17.21
N THR A 353 -7.41 8.63 16.66
CA THR A 353 -8.76 8.93 17.11
C THR A 353 -9.54 7.71 17.63
N GLN A 354 -9.07 6.47 17.49
CA GLN A 354 -9.83 5.27 17.87
C GLN A 354 -9.32 4.50 19.08
N GLY A 355 -8.41 5.12 19.87
CA GLY A 355 -8.00 4.58 21.17
C GLY A 355 -7.34 3.20 21.10
N TYR A 356 -6.47 2.98 20.14
CA TYR A 356 -5.76 1.71 20.01
C TYR A 356 -4.65 1.56 21.06
N HIS A 357 -4.47 0.34 21.55
CA HIS A 357 -3.33 -0.09 22.33
C HIS A 357 -2.41 -0.95 21.49
N ILE A 358 -1.22 -0.42 21.13
CA ILE A 358 -0.30 -1.02 20.16
C ILE A 358 0.94 -1.48 20.91
N TYR A 359 1.14 -2.79 20.97
CA TYR A 359 2.31 -3.41 21.60
C TYR A 359 3.33 -3.74 20.53
N THR A 360 4.59 -3.34 20.78
CA THR A 360 5.67 -3.48 19.81
C THR A 360 6.80 -4.37 20.33
N SER A 361 7.66 -4.78 19.40
CA SER A 361 8.92 -5.47 19.65
C SER A 361 10.09 -4.53 19.92
N LEU A 362 9.86 -3.22 19.91
CA LEU A 362 10.90 -2.22 20.09
C LEU A 362 11.48 -2.31 21.50
N ASP A 363 12.79 -2.28 21.59
CA ASP A 363 13.59 -2.53 22.79
C ASP A 363 14.51 -1.32 23.03
N ASP A 364 14.24 -0.58 24.09
CA ASP A 364 14.94 0.67 24.39
C ASP A 364 16.43 0.47 24.62
N VAL A 365 16.84 -0.65 25.21
CA VAL A 365 18.26 -0.95 25.45
C VAL A 365 18.98 -1.18 24.11
N LYS A 366 18.39 -1.96 23.21
CA LYS A 366 18.97 -2.17 21.87
C LYS A 366 18.94 -0.91 21.02
N GLN A 367 17.89 -0.10 21.18
CA GLN A 367 17.78 1.21 20.54
C GLN A 367 18.93 2.13 20.94
N GLU A 368 19.20 2.26 22.23
CA GLU A 368 20.29 3.09 22.75
C GLU A 368 21.66 2.59 22.27
N ILE A 369 21.88 1.29 22.26
CA ILE A 369 23.11 0.67 21.72
C ILE A 369 23.28 1.02 20.22
N LEU A 370 22.21 0.91 19.43
CA LEU A 370 22.26 1.18 18.00
C LEU A 370 22.51 2.67 17.71
N GLN A 371 21.83 3.57 18.44
CA GLN A 371 22.02 5.02 18.36
C GLN A 371 23.45 5.40 18.72
N SER A 372 23.94 4.91 19.87
CA SER A 372 25.31 5.18 20.34
C SER A 372 26.37 4.68 19.38
N ALA A 373 26.16 3.54 18.72
CA ALA A 373 27.08 3.02 17.71
C ALA A 373 27.20 3.94 16.50
N ILE A 374 26.11 4.53 16.05
CA ILE A 374 26.09 5.50 14.94
C ILE A 374 26.78 6.79 15.37
N ASP A 375 26.36 7.37 16.48
CA ASP A 375 26.86 8.67 16.94
C ASP A 375 28.37 8.64 17.22
N GLU A 376 28.85 7.60 17.90
CA GLU A 376 30.27 7.44 18.23
C GLU A 376 31.15 7.25 16.98
N LYS A 377 30.69 6.48 15.99
CA LYS A 377 31.47 6.22 14.77
C LYS A 377 31.46 7.39 13.80
N LEU A 378 30.46 8.23 13.83
CA LEU A 378 30.33 9.38 12.94
C LEU A 378 30.73 10.73 13.59
N LYS A 379 31.20 10.74 14.83
CA LYS A 379 31.58 11.95 15.57
C LYS A 379 32.73 12.76 14.93
N PHE A 380 33.45 12.20 13.99
CA PHE A 380 34.50 12.93 13.26
C PHE A 380 33.94 14.02 12.34
N SER A 381 32.69 13.96 11.93
CA SER A 381 32.01 14.93 11.08
C SER A 381 30.97 15.70 11.91
N ASN A 382 31.24 16.96 12.21
CA ASN A 382 30.41 17.81 13.07
C ASN A 382 29.75 18.96 12.28
N SER A 383 29.79 18.92 10.96
CA SER A 383 29.07 19.89 10.13
C SER A 383 27.57 19.72 10.31
N VAL A 384 26.87 20.82 10.60
CA VAL A 384 25.41 20.89 10.73
C VAL A 384 24.84 21.90 9.72
N ASN A 385 23.61 21.67 9.31
CA ASN A 385 22.88 22.62 8.48
C ASN A 385 22.32 23.79 9.32
N ASP A 386 21.59 24.71 8.68
CA ASP A 386 21.01 25.90 9.34
C ASP A 386 19.98 25.54 10.44
N GLU A 387 19.44 24.33 10.43
CA GLU A 387 18.50 23.80 11.43
C GLU A 387 19.23 23.08 12.59
N GLY A 388 20.55 23.00 12.57
CA GLY A 388 21.37 22.30 13.57
C GLY A 388 21.41 20.78 13.37
N ILE A 389 20.94 20.25 12.22
CA ILE A 389 20.98 18.82 11.88
C ILE A 389 22.34 18.49 11.29
N TYR A 390 22.95 17.39 11.73
CA TYR A 390 24.19 16.91 11.13
C TYR A 390 24.01 16.66 9.62
N GLU A 391 24.89 17.17 8.79
CA GLU A 391 24.85 16.95 7.34
C GLU A 391 25.22 15.50 6.99
N PHE A 392 26.23 14.94 7.66
CA PHE A 392 26.66 13.56 7.47
C PHE A 392 25.89 12.64 8.41
N GLN A 393 25.11 11.73 7.85
CA GLN A 393 24.10 10.95 8.52
C GLN A 393 24.39 9.45 8.51
N GLY A 394 23.72 8.73 9.41
CA GLY A 394 23.67 7.27 9.42
C GLY A 394 22.28 6.80 9.78
N ALA A 395 21.85 5.71 9.19
CA ALA A 395 20.60 5.04 9.53
C ALA A 395 20.81 3.54 9.67
N ALA A 396 20.04 2.89 10.53
CA ALA A 396 20.16 1.46 10.76
C ALA A 396 18.85 0.82 11.22
N THR A 397 18.65 -0.44 10.86
CA THR A 397 17.50 -1.25 11.26
C THR A 397 17.97 -2.61 11.74
N LEU A 398 17.60 -2.95 12.97
CA LEU A 398 17.91 -4.22 13.64
C LEU A 398 16.65 -5.10 13.69
N ILE A 399 16.76 -6.33 13.17
CA ILE A 399 15.68 -7.32 13.14
C ILE A 399 16.09 -8.54 13.97
N ASP A 400 15.20 -9.01 14.83
CA ASP A 400 15.28 -10.33 15.44
C ASP A 400 14.93 -11.39 14.40
N ASN A 401 15.85 -12.28 14.08
CA ASN A 401 15.67 -13.24 12.99
C ASN A 401 14.55 -14.24 13.26
N MET A 402 14.31 -14.61 14.50
CA MET A 402 13.32 -15.63 14.83
C MET A 402 11.90 -15.12 14.63
N SER A 403 11.62 -13.91 15.07
CA SER A 403 10.30 -13.28 14.94
C SER A 403 10.13 -12.52 13.62
N GLY A 404 11.21 -12.09 12.97
CA GLY A 404 11.18 -11.19 11.83
C GLY A 404 10.82 -9.74 12.20
N LYS A 405 10.76 -9.42 13.50
CA LYS A 405 10.35 -8.09 14.00
C LYS A 405 11.53 -7.14 14.11
N VAL A 406 11.27 -5.87 13.81
CA VAL A 406 12.21 -4.79 14.08
C VAL A 406 12.25 -4.53 15.58
N VAL A 407 13.43 -4.65 16.19
CA VAL A 407 13.64 -4.47 17.63
C VAL A 407 14.34 -3.16 17.97
N ALA A 408 15.05 -2.55 17.00
CA ALA A 408 15.61 -1.20 17.11
C ALA A 408 15.73 -0.57 15.73
N ILE A 409 15.56 0.75 15.66
CA ILE A 409 15.61 1.51 14.42
C ILE A 409 16.13 2.93 14.66
N VAL A 410 17.17 3.31 13.93
CA VAL A 410 17.78 4.64 14.00
C VAL A 410 17.72 5.31 12.64
N GLY A 411 17.08 6.47 12.57
CA GLY A 411 16.88 7.23 11.35
C GLY A 411 17.86 8.38 11.13
N GLY A 412 18.82 8.60 12.05
CA GLY A 412 19.79 9.68 11.94
C GLY A 412 20.70 9.79 13.13
N ARG A 413 21.68 10.68 13.03
CA ARG A 413 22.57 11.03 14.14
C ARG A 413 21.85 11.92 15.13
N SER A 414 22.03 11.66 16.42
CA SER A 414 21.48 12.39 17.54
C SER A 414 19.94 12.53 17.51
N GLN A 415 19.30 12.17 18.60
CA GLN A 415 17.85 12.36 18.77
C GLN A 415 17.51 13.62 19.58
N GLU A 416 18.48 14.48 19.89
CA GLU A 416 18.29 15.63 20.77
C GLU A 416 17.41 16.74 20.16
N GLN A 417 16.99 16.60 18.92
CA GLN A 417 16.18 17.61 18.23
C GLN A 417 14.70 17.49 18.58
N LYS A 418 14.14 18.59 19.04
CA LYS A 418 12.75 18.74 19.49
C LYS A 418 11.70 18.81 18.37
N THR A 419 12.09 18.67 17.11
CA THR A 419 11.20 18.72 15.95
C THR A 419 11.15 17.38 15.24
N TYR A 420 10.04 17.10 14.55
CA TYR A 420 9.86 15.91 13.73
C TYR A 420 11.06 15.72 12.78
N SER A 421 11.94 14.79 13.08
CA SER A 421 13.13 14.54 12.29
C SER A 421 12.86 13.40 11.29
N LEU A 422 13.43 13.53 10.09
CA LEU A 422 13.36 12.52 9.05
C LEU A 422 13.92 11.17 9.56
N ASN A 423 13.09 10.15 9.60
CA ASN A 423 13.53 8.79 9.91
C ASN A 423 14.05 8.11 8.63
N ARG A 424 15.36 8.26 8.38
CA ARG A 424 16.00 7.78 7.14
C ARG A 424 15.95 6.27 6.99
N ALA A 425 15.70 5.55 8.08
CA ALA A 425 15.67 4.09 8.04
C ALA A 425 14.52 3.53 7.18
N TYR A 426 13.40 4.26 7.05
CA TYR A 426 12.27 3.86 6.21
C TYR A 426 11.72 4.94 5.28
N GLN A 427 12.12 6.22 5.48
CA GLN A 427 11.64 7.34 4.65
C GLN A 427 12.66 7.79 3.60
N SER A 428 13.93 7.38 3.72
CA SER A 428 14.98 7.77 2.79
C SER A 428 15.42 6.57 1.95
N TYR A 429 15.12 6.63 0.67
CA TYR A 429 15.50 5.61 -0.30
C TYR A 429 16.87 5.96 -0.89
N ARG A 430 17.81 5.02 -0.77
CA ARG A 430 19.21 5.23 -1.15
C ARG A 430 19.71 4.07 -2.03
N GLN A 431 20.61 4.35 -2.95
CA GLN A 431 21.22 3.31 -3.78
C GLN A 431 22.02 2.34 -2.90
N PRO A 432 21.71 1.03 -2.91
CA PRO A 432 22.36 0.05 -2.03
C PRO A 432 23.79 -0.31 -2.47
N GLY A 433 24.16 0.05 -3.71
CA GLY A 433 25.43 -0.41 -4.29
C GLY A 433 25.53 -1.94 -4.22
N SER A 434 26.74 -2.45 -4.07
CA SER A 434 26.99 -3.90 -4.06
C SER A 434 26.33 -4.70 -2.92
N SER A 435 25.67 -4.06 -1.94
CA SER A 435 24.96 -4.79 -0.90
C SER A 435 23.70 -5.48 -1.41
N ILE A 436 23.19 -5.10 -2.58
CA ILE A 436 22.04 -5.74 -3.21
C ILE A 436 22.37 -7.07 -3.91
N LYS A 437 23.64 -7.28 -4.30
CA LYS A 437 24.08 -8.42 -5.11
C LYS A 437 23.68 -9.80 -4.56
N PRO A 438 23.78 -10.08 -3.24
CA PRO A 438 23.30 -11.34 -2.70
C PRO A 438 21.82 -11.59 -2.99
N LEU A 439 21.00 -10.54 -3.02
CA LEU A 439 19.54 -10.65 -3.07
C LEU A 439 18.98 -10.83 -4.49
N ILE A 440 19.54 -10.11 -5.46
CA ILE A 440 19.00 -10.11 -6.84
C ILE A 440 19.89 -10.83 -7.87
N VAL A 441 21.17 -11.06 -7.54
CA VAL A 441 22.10 -11.70 -8.47
C VAL A 441 22.46 -13.10 -8.03
N TYR A 442 23.10 -13.23 -6.86
CA TYR A 442 23.74 -14.49 -6.47
C TYR A 442 22.75 -15.52 -5.91
N ALA A 443 21.84 -15.13 -5.00
CA ALA A 443 20.84 -16.06 -4.49
C ALA A 443 19.85 -16.49 -5.59
N PRO A 444 19.30 -15.61 -6.45
CA PRO A 444 18.54 -16.04 -7.63
C PRO A 444 19.32 -16.98 -8.56
N ALA A 445 20.60 -16.72 -8.80
CA ALA A 445 21.42 -17.62 -9.61
C ALA A 445 21.56 -19.02 -8.95
N ILE A 446 21.75 -19.07 -7.64
CA ILE A 446 21.86 -20.33 -6.90
C ILE A 446 20.54 -21.09 -6.93
N ASP A 447 19.41 -20.42 -6.74
CA ASP A 447 18.06 -21.00 -6.90
C ASP A 447 17.86 -21.59 -8.31
N ASN A 448 18.55 -21.02 -9.30
CA ASN A 448 18.48 -21.43 -10.70
C ASN A 448 19.69 -22.27 -11.13
N GLY A 449 20.47 -22.82 -10.18
CA GLY A 449 21.42 -23.87 -10.48
C GLY A 449 22.87 -23.58 -10.36
N TYR A 450 23.23 -22.37 -10.03
CA TYR A 450 24.60 -22.05 -9.67
C TYR A 450 24.91 -22.46 -8.23
N ASN A 451 26.20 -22.54 -7.90
CA ASN A 451 26.65 -22.66 -6.50
C ASN A 451 27.95 -21.90 -6.27
N GLU A 452 28.52 -22.02 -5.08
CA GLU A 452 29.71 -21.31 -4.65
C GLU A 452 30.97 -21.61 -5.50
N LYS A 453 30.99 -22.76 -6.24
CA LYS A 453 32.09 -23.18 -7.10
C LYS A 453 31.87 -22.81 -8.57
N SER A 454 30.66 -22.44 -8.95
CA SER A 454 30.33 -22.03 -10.32
C SER A 454 31.26 -20.97 -10.83
N THR A 455 31.74 -21.18 -12.06
CA THR A 455 32.67 -20.27 -12.72
C THR A 455 31.94 -19.11 -13.39
N LEU A 456 32.28 -17.88 -13.01
CA LEU A 456 31.73 -16.62 -13.53
C LEU A 456 32.81 -15.89 -14.35
N THR A 457 32.40 -15.21 -15.39
CA THR A 457 33.26 -14.35 -16.17
C THR A 457 33.23 -12.93 -15.61
N ASN A 458 34.39 -12.37 -15.28
CA ASN A 458 34.51 -10.95 -15.01
C ASN A 458 34.65 -10.25 -16.35
N ILE A 459 33.55 -9.70 -16.91
CA ILE A 459 33.49 -9.18 -18.29
C ILE A 459 34.72 -8.32 -18.64
N SER A 460 35.10 -8.31 -19.92
CA SER A 460 36.22 -7.52 -20.40
C SER A 460 35.88 -6.04 -20.59
N ILE A 461 36.90 -5.18 -20.78
CA ILE A 461 36.68 -3.77 -21.07
C ILE A 461 35.94 -3.60 -22.42
N GLU A 462 36.23 -4.48 -23.36
CA GLU A 462 35.62 -4.50 -24.69
C GLU A 462 34.13 -4.83 -24.58
N GLU A 463 33.77 -5.92 -23.87
CA GLU A 463 32.38 -6.31 -23.60
C GLU A 463 31.65 -5.20 -22.84
N ALA A 464 32.28 -4.59 -21.83
CA ALA A 464 31.67 -3.49 -21.08
C ALA A 464 31.35 -2.25 -21.95
N LYS A 465 32.12 -1.97 -22.96
CA LYS A 465 31.88 -0.87 -23.91
C LYS A 465 30.71 -1.18 -24.86
N GLU A 466 30.60 -2.43 -25.29
CA GLU A 466 29.50 -2.88 -26.14
C GLU A 466 28.15 -2.87 -25.41
N GLU A 467 28.18 -3.08 -24.10
CA GLU A 467 26.98 -3.11 -23.25
C GLU A 467 26.73 -1.78 -22.51
N ASP A 468 27.45 -0.70 -22.82
CA ASP A 468 27.40 0.58 -22.08
C ASP A 468 27.61 0.42 -20.55
N ALA A 469 28.34 -0.62 -20.15
CA ALA A 469 28.57 -0.97 -18.76
C ALA A 469 29.55 -0.03 -18.06
N VAL A 470 29.14 0.64 -17.00
CA VAL A 470 30.03 1.43 -16.13
C VAL A 470 30.55 0.53 -15.00
N VAL A 471 31.54 -0.31 -15.32
CA VAL A 471 32.04 -1.31 -14.35
C VAL A 471 33.53 -1.09 -14.11
N SER A 472 33.98 -1.16 -12.86
CA SER A 472 35.38 -1.09 -12.46
C SER A 472 36.02 -2.48 -12.38
N GLU A 473 37.33 -2.56 -12.56
CA GLU A 473 38.15 -3.76 -12.37
C GLU A 473 37.88 -4.91 -13.38
N LEU A 474 37.49 -4.55 -14.60
CA LEU A 474 37.24 -5.52 -15.67
C LEU A 474 38.53 -6.12 -16.19
N ASN A 475 38.60 -7.45 -16.35
CA ASN A 475 39.80 -8.12 -16.79
C ASN A 475 39.61 -9.38 -17.65
N GLY A 476 38.34 -9.76 -17.96
CA GLY A 476 38.03 -10.94 -18.74
C GLY A 476 38.34 -12.29 -18.07
N ASN A 477 38.86 -12.29 -16.84
CA ASN A 477 39.23 -13.50 -16.11
C ASN A 477 38.01 -14.24 -15.57
N LYS A 478 38.18 -15.52 -15.35
CA LYS A 478 37.15 -16.37 -14.70
C LYS A 478 37.42 -16.52 -13.22
N TYR A 479 36.37 -16.40 -12.41
CA TYR A 479 36.41 -16.59 -10.95
C TYR A 479 35.25 -17.47 -10.50
N ASN A 480 35.42 -18.20 -9.39
CA ASN A 480 34.28 -18.89 -8.81
C ASN A 480 33.36 -17.87 -8.09
N LEU A 481 32.10 -18.24 -7.95
CA LEU A 481 31.05 -17.40 -7.32
C LEU A 481 31.47 -16.96 -5.92
N ARG A 482 31.99 -17.84 -5.08
CA ARG A 482 32.48 -17.54 -3.73
C ARG A 482 33.51 -16.40 -3.74
N TYR A 483 34.51 -16.48 -4.62
CA TYR A 483 35.52 -15.42 -4.74
C TYR A 483 34.90 -14.10 -5.24
N ALA A 484 34.03 -14.19 -6.24
CA ALA A 484 33.34 -13.01 -6.79
C ALA A 484 32.51 -12.26 -5.73
N VAL A 485 31.79 -12.98 -4.87
CA VAL A 485 31.05 -12.39 -3.75
C VAL A 485 32.00 -11.82 -2.70
N THR A 486 33.02 -12.63 -2.29
CA THR A 486 34.00 -12.24 -1.25
C THR A 486 34.74 -10.95 -1.60
N ARG A 487 35.07 -10.77 -2.88
CA ARG A 487 35.74 -9.58 -3.42
C ARG A 487 34.80 -8.55 -4.01
N SER A 488 33.52 -8.86 -4.10
CA SER A 488 32.49 -7.97 -4.64
C SER A 488 32.70 -7.58 -6.10
N LEU A 489 33.22 -8.51 -6.94
CA LEU A 489 33.57 -8.24 -8.33
C LEU A 489 32.35 -7.77 -9.12
N ASN A 490 32.48 -6.61 -9.77
CA ASN A 490 31.38 -6.00 -10.49
C ASN A 490 31.09 -6.72 -11.81
N GLY A 491 32.13 -7.03 -12.61
CA GLY A 491 31.96 -7.70 -13.90
C GLY A 491 31.36 -9.11 -13.77
N CYS A 492 31.69 -9.84 -12.70
CA CYS A 492 31.04 -11.12 -12.40
C CYS A 492 29.54 -10.98 -12.05
N ALA A 493 29.20 -9.95 -11.27
CA ALA A 493 27.80 -9.69 -10.91
C ALA A 493 26.98 -9.27 -12.13
N TRP A 494 27.53 -8.39 -12.96
CA TRP A 494 26.92 -7.94 -14.20
C TRP A 494 26.67 -9.13 -15.15
N TRP A 495 27.74 -9.91 -15.45
CA TRP A 495 27.66 -11.09 -16.31
C TRP A 495 26.61 -12.10 -15.80
N LEU A 496 26.60 -12.37 -14.49
CA LEU A 496 25.67 -13.32 -13.91
C LEU A 496 24.23 -12.81 -13.95
N PHE A 497 24.03 -11.50 -13.73
CA PHE A 497 22.70 -10.89 -13.77
C PHE A 497 22.11 -10.85 -15.20
N ASP A 498 22.97 -10.75 -16.22
CA ASP A 498 22.56 -10.96 -17.60
C ASP A 498 22.02 -12.39 -17.82
N LYS A 499 22.66 -13.41 -17.23
CA LYS A 499 22.19 -14.81 -17.30
C LYS A 499 20.94 -15.08 -16.46
N VAL A 500 20.83 -14.45 -15.30
CA VAL A 500 19.63 -14.52 -14.43
C VAL A 500 18.49 -13.73 -15.04
N THR A 501 18.76 -12.65 -15.71
CA THR A 501 17.91 -11.57 -16.22
C THR A 501 17.41 -10.61 -15.13
N PRO A 502 17.28 -9.29 -15.43
CA PRO A 502 16.74 -8.32 -14.49
C PRO A 502 15.35 -8.66 -13.98
N ASP A 503 14.44 -9.13 -14.85
CA ASP A 503 13.08 -9.52 -14.48
C ASP A 503 13.06 -10.61 -13.41
N VAL A 504 13.91 -11.63 -13.59
CA VAL A 504 14.04 -12.71 -12.62
C VAL A 504 14.65 -12.22 -11.32
N GLY A 505 15.73 -11.48 -11.37
CA GLY A 505 16.43 -11.03 -10.18
C GLY A 505 15.63 -10.04 -9.34
N LEU A 506 15.00 -9.06 -9.99
CA LEU A 506 14.19 -8.05 -9.29
C LEU A 506 12.91 -8.62 -8.71
N LYS A 507 12.37 -9.68 -9.30
CA LYS A 507 11.20 -10.38 -8.76
C LYS A 507 11.40 -10.83 -7.31
N TYR A 508 12.60 -11.24 -6.92
CA TYR A 508 12.88 -11.64 -5.53
C TYR A 508 12.68 -10.49 -4.53
N ILE A 509 13.11 -9.27 -4.87
CA ILE A 509 12.94 -8.12 -3.97
C ILE A 509 11.52 -7.54 -4.04
N THR A 510 10.84 -7.59 -5.17
CA THR A 510 9.42 -7.20 -5.23
C THR A 510 8.55 -8.20 -4.45
N ASP A 511 8.90 -9.49 -4.48
CA ASP A 511 8.28 -10.53 -3.62
C ASP A 511 8.54 -10.30 -2.13
N MET A 512 9.65 -9.62 -1.79
CA MET A 512 9.95 -9.11 -0.45
C MET A 512 9.44 -7.68 -0.20
N LYS A 513 8.51 -7.21 -1.02
CA LYS A 513 7.77 -5.95 -0.83
C LYS A 513 8.63 -4.69 -0.81
N PHE A 514 9.69 -4.63 -1.61
CA PHE A 514 10.43 -3.40 -1.84
C PHE A 514 9.53 -2.37 -2.54
N GLU A 515 9.38 -1.18 -1.97
CA GLU A 515 8.28 -0.26 -2.32
C GLU A 515 8.54 0.60 -3.57
N ASN A 516 9.78 0.79 -3.95
CA ASN A 516 10.15 1.76 -4.98
C ASN A 516 10.97 1.16 -6.11
N ILE A 517 10.70 -0.10 -6.48
CA ILE A 517 11.22 -0.69 -7.71
C ILE A 517 10.33 -0.22 -8.85
N VAL A 518 10.91 0.51 -9.79
CA VAL A 518 10.21 1.14 -10.92
C VAL A 518 10.63 0.50 -12.24
N PRO A 519 9.87 0.68 -13.33
CA PRO A 519 10.20 0.09 -14.64
C PRO A 519 11.63 0.38 -15.11
N ASP A 520 12.14 1.57 -14.83
CA ASP A 520 13.52 1.98 -15.17
C ASP A 520 14.61 1.21 -14.40
N ASP A 521 14.25 0.38 -13.41
CA ASP A 521 15.21 -0.44 -12.67
C ASP A 521 15.46 -1.81 -13.33
N TYR A 522 14.63 -2.23 -14.31
CA TYR A 522 14.73 -3.53 -14.99
C TYR A 522 15.83 -3.55 -16.04
N TYR A 523 17.07 -3.29 -15.63
CA TYR A 523 18.26 -3.25 -16.48
C TYR A 523 19.51 -3.76 -15.74
N LEU A 524 20.60 -4.05 -16.47
CA LEU A 524 21.77 -4.75 -15.91
C LEU A 524 22.50 -3.97 -14.79
N ALA A 525 22.50 -2.63 -14.81
CA ALA A 525 23.19 -1.84 -13.78
C ALA A 525 22.54 -1.97 -12.39
N SER A 526 21.29 -2.44 -12.29
CA SER A 526 20.65 -2.78 -11.02
C SER A 526 21.40 -3.88 -10.27
N SER A 527 22.11 -4.78 -10.99
CA SER A 527 23.02 -5.76 -10.38
C SER A 527 24.09 -5.15 -9.48
N LEU A 528 24.43 -3.89 -9.72
CA LEU A 528 25.42 -3.13 -8.95
C LEU A 528 24.80 -2.17 -7.95
N GLY A 529 23.46 -2.16 -7.86
CA GLY A 529 22.68 -1.31 -6.98
C GLY A 529 22.40 0.09 -7.52
N GLY A 530 22.44 0.27 -8.84
CA GLY A 530 22.09 1.52 -9.51
C GLY A 530 20.60 1.71 -9.68
N PHE A 531 19.82 1.74 -8.58
CA PHE A 531 18.37 1.93 -8.62
C PHE A 531 17.98 3.39 -8.81
N THR A 532 16.89 3.62 -9.53
CA THR A 532 16.31 4.94 -9.80
C THR A 532 15.88 5.66 -8.53
N LYS A 533 15.15 4.97 -7.65
CA LYS A 533 14.69 5.52 -6.36
C LYS A 533 15.57 5.07 -5.20
N GLY A 534 16.05 3.84 -5.22
CA GLY A 534 16.82 3.23 -4.14
C GLY A 534 15.98 2.40 -3.17
N VAL A 535 16.60 2.03 -2.05
CA VAL A 535 16.03 1.14 -1.03
C VAL A 535 16.27 1.70 0.38
N THR A 536 15.56 1.18 1.38
CA THR A 536 15.66 1.58 2.79
C THR A 536 16.45 0.56 3.62
N THR A 537 16.90 0.96 4.83
CA THR A 537 17.54 0.00 5.75
C THR A 537 16.56 -1.03 6.29
N VAL A 538 15.26 -0.69 6.39
CA VAL A 538 14.20 -1.63 6.78
C VAL A 538 14.07 -2.75 5.75
N GLU A 539 13.95 -2.41 4.47
CA GLU A 539 13.85 -3.37 3.37
C GLU A 539 15.09 -4.27 3.31
N MET A 540 16.28 -3.66 3.39
CA MET A 540 17.53 -4.41 3.34
C MET A 540 17.72 -5.33 4.55
N ALA A 541 17.38 -4.89 5.76
CA ALA A 541 17.45 -5.74 6.95
C ALA A 541 16.49 -6.93 6.86
N GLY A 542 15.26 -6.70 6.37
CA GLY A 542 14.26 -7.76 6.15
C GLY A 542 14.69 -8.79 5.11
N ALA A 543 15.26 -8.32 3.99
CA ALA A 543 15.75 -9.20 2.95
C ALA A 543 16.94 -10.06 3.42
N TYR A 544 17.85 -9.50 4.22
CA TYR A 544 18.95 -10.26 4.80
C TYR A 544 18.48 -11.22 5.91
N ALA A 545 17.46 -10.84 6.68
CA ALA A 545 16.81 -11.73 7.64
C ALA A 545 16.16 -12.94 6.92
N THR A 546 15.60 -12.75 5.73
CA THR A 546 15.04 -13.81 4.91
C THR A 546 16.07 -14.92 4.59
N LEU A 547 17.32 -14.53 4.31
CA LEU A 547 18.39 -15.51 4.08
C LEU A 547 18.68 -16.35 5.34
N VAL A 548 18.64 -15.75 6.54
CA VAL A 548 18.82 -16.48 7.80
C VAL A 548 17.61 -17.34 8.13
N ASN A 549 16.42 -16.92 7.73
CA ASN A 549 15.16 -17.62 7.92
C ASN A 549 14.87 -18.65 6.81
N HIS A 550 15.89 -19.23 6.21
CA HIS A 550 15.76 -20.32 5.23
C HIS A 550 14.93 -19.96 4.00
N GLY A 551 14.94 -18.67 3.62
CA GLY A 551 14.21 -18.15 2.47
C GLY A 551 12.77 -17.71 2.76
N GLU A 552 12.31 -17.82 3.99
CA GLU A 552 10.99 -17.36 4.40
C GLU A 552 11.01 -15.88 4.76
N PHE A 553 10.44 -15.06 3.90
CA PHE A 553 10.28 -13.62 4.12
C PHE A 553 9.12 -13.33 5.07
N ARG A 554 9.41 -12.54 6.09
CA ARG A 554 8.42 -11.85 6.92
C ARG A 554 8.56 -10.35 6.71
N GLU A 555 7.46 -9.69 6.43
CA GLU A 555 7.47 -8.23 6.23
C GLU A 555 7.97 -7.53 7.51
N PRO A 556 9.06 -6.75 7.42
CA PRO A 556 9.62 -6.06 8.57
C PRO A 556 8.59 -5.11 9.19
N ASN A 557 8.26 -5.32 10.43
CA ASN A 557 7.42 -4.42 11.23
C ASN A 557 7.73 -4.62 12.72
N CYS A 558 7.27 -3.71 13.55
CA CYS A 558 7.47 -3.82 15.00
C CYS A 558 6.20 -4.21 15.77
N ILE A 559 5.07 -4.46 15.10
CA ILE A 559 3.80 -4.72 15.79
C ILE A 559 3.73 -6.17 16.27
N ILE A 560 3.46 -6.35 17.57
CA ILE A 560 3.15 -7.65 18.19
C ILE A 560 1.65 -7.82 18.33
N SER A 561 0.94 -6.77 18.76
CA SER A 561 -0.50 -6.79 19.04
C SER A 561 -1.10 -5.41 18.88
N ILE A 562 -2.31 -5.33 18.37
CA ILE A 562 -3.13 -4.10 18.40
C ILE A 562 -4.47 -4.47 19.01
N LYS A 563 -4.82 -3.81 20.09
CA LYS A 563 -6.14 -3.96 20.74
C LYS A 563 -6.98 -2.71 20.55
N ASP A 564 -8.27 -2.90 20.36
CA ASP A 564 -9.26 -1.82 20.37
C ASP A 564 -9.57 -1.36 21.81
N LEU A 565 -10.37 -0.31 21.95
CA LEU A 565 -10.85 0.21 23.26
C LEU A 565 -11.57 -0.83 24.13
N SER A 566 -12.15 -1.85 23.51
CA SER A 566 -12.84 -2.93 24.21
C SER A 566 -11.87 -4.04 24.66
N GLY A 567 -10.58 -3.91 24.32
CA GLY A 567 -9.53 -4.89 24.61
C GLY A 567 -9.50 -6.07 23.63
N ASN A 568 -10.28 -6.02 22.53
CA ASN A 568 -10.26 -7.07 21.52
C ASN A 568 -9.00 -6.97 20.69
N GLU A 569 -8.34 -8.12 20.43
CA GLU A 569 -7.22 -8.21 19.52
C GLU A 569 -7.70 -8.02 18.07
N ILE A 570 -7.15 -7.00 17.40
CA ILE A 570 -7.47 -6.71 16.00
C ILE A 570 -6.30 -7.00 15.06
N TYR A 571 -5.07 -7.13 15.60
CA TYR A 571 -3.89 -7.47 14.81
C TYR A 571 -3.90 -8.93 14.40
N LYS A 572 -3.58 -9.17 13.14
CA LYS A 572 -3.39 -10.51 12.60
C LYS A 572 -2.07 -10.53 11.83
N GLU A 573 -1.14 -11.32 12.34
CA GLU A 573 0.17 -11.49 11.69
C GLU A 573 0.04 -12.19 10.34
N GLU A 574 0.81 -11.72 9.37
CA GLU A 574 0.88 -12.36 8.05
C GLU A 574 1.75 -13.62 8.12
N LYS A 575 1.37 -14.60 7.30
CA LYS A 575 2.20 -15.79 7.11
C LYS A 575 3.48 -15.40 6.37
N ALA A 576 4.58 -16.03 6.71
CA ALA A 576 5.82 -15.92 5.96
C ALA A 576 5.61 -16.39 4.51
N LYS A 577 6.29 -15.71 3.58
CA LYS A 577 6.32 -16.05 2.16
C LYS A 577 7.67 -16.68 1.81
N LYS A 578 7.67 -17.83 1.18
CA LYS A 578 8.90 -18.41 0.64
C LYS A 578 9.38 -17.59 -0.56
N VAL A 579 10.63 -17.13 -0.50
CA VAL A 579 11.28 -16.32 -1.53
C VAL A 579 12.49 -17.04 -2.09
N TYR A 580 13.33 -17.66 -1.25
CA TYR A 580 14.50 -18.45 -1.65
C TYR A 580 14.38 -19.90 -1.18
N GLU A 581 15.06 -20.79 -1.86
CA GLU A 581 15.24 -22.15 -1.36
C GLU A 581 16.18 -22.18 -0.13
N ARG A 582 15.95 -23.12 0.78
CA ARG A 582 16.74 -23.24 2.01
C ARG A 582 18.22 -23.46 1.72
N ASP A 583 18.54 -24.33 0.76
CA ASP A 583 19.91 -24.63 0.38
C ASP A 583 20.60 -23.41 -0.22
N THR A 584 19.90 -22.60 -1.01
CA THR A 584 20.37 -21.33 -1.52
C THR A 584 20.75 -20.38 -0.40
N CYS A 585 19.93 -20.27 0.62
CA CYS A 585 20.20 -19.44 1.79
C CYS A 585 21.46 -19.92 2.52
N ASN A 586 21.59 -21.23 2.74
CA ASN A 586 22.75 -21.83 3.42
C ASN A 586 24.05 -21.57 2.63
N ILE A 587 24.03 -21.73 1.31
CA ILE A 587 25.17 -21.40 0.44
C ILE A 587 25.50 -19.90 0.53
N MET A 588 24.48 -19.01 0.41
CA MET A 588 24.72 -17.57 0.47
C MET A 588 25.28 -17.11 1.81
N ILE A 589 24.74 -17.61 2.93
CA ILE A 589 25.24 -17.29 4.27
C ILE A 589 26.69 -17.76 4.40
N ASP A 590 27.01 -18.99 3.98
CA ASP A 590 28.36 -19.54 4.04
C ASP A 590 29.34 -18.70 3.19
N VAL A 591 28.96 -18.32 1.98
CA VAL A 591 29.79 -17.46 1.11
C VAL A 591 29.96 -16.06 1.72
N MET A 592 28.91 -15.48 2.33
CA MET A 592 28.97 -14.16 2.97
C MET A 592 29.79 -14.14 4.27
N GLN A 593 30.02 -15.28 4.95
CA GLN A 593 30.99 -15.36 6.04
C GLN A 593 32.40 -15.04 5.57
N ASP A 594 32.73 -15.40 4.33
CA ASP A 594 34.04 -15.09 3.72
C ASP A 594 34.21 -13.58 3.50
N VAL A 595 33.16 -12.84 3.21
CA VAL A 595 33.20 -11.35 3.10
C VAL A 595 33.67 -10.74 4.42
N VAL A 596 33.15 -11.26 5.54
CA VAL A 596 33.45 -10.79 6.91
C VAL A 596 34.85 -11.25 7.37
N SER A 597 35.26 -12.48 7.04
CA SER A 597 36.50 -13.05 7.54
C SER A 597 37.75 -12.68 6.73
N LYS A 598 37.64 -12.64 5.39
CA LYS A 598 38.78 -12.45 4.47
C LYS A 598 38.47 -11.54 3.27
N GLY A 599 37.23 -11.03 3.16
CA GLY A 599 36.75 -10.22 2.05
C GLY A 599 36.72 -8.71 2.36
N THR A 600 35.77 -8.01 1.74
CA THR A 600 35.67 -6.54 1.76
C THR A 600 35.33 -5.95 3.15
N ALA A 601 34.86 -6.76 4.10
CA ALA A 601 34.59 -6.36 5.47
C ALA A 601 35.59 -6.94 6.50
N SER A 602 36.68 -7.59 6.05
CA SER A 602 37.65 -8.22 6.95
C SER A 602 38.39 -7.25 7.88
N SER A 603 38.44 -5.95 7.55
CA SER A 603 39.01 -4.90 8.40
C SER A 603 38.35 -4.79 9.77
N MET A 604 37.04 -5.11 9.91
CA MET A 604 36.36 -5.10 11.20
C MET A 604 36.80 -6.21 12.14
N ARG A 605 37.53 -7.23 11.69
CA ARG A 605 38.10 -8.33 12.51
C ARG A 605 37.10 -8.98 13.45
N TRP A 606 35.92 -9.30 12.94
CA TRP A 606 34.80 -9.82 13.73
C TRP A 606 35.17 -11.02 14.61
N SER A 607 35.84 -12.03 14.04
CA SER A 607 36.25 -13.25 14.77
C SER A 607 37.17 -13.04 15.95
N ARG A 608 37.82 -11.86 16.05
CA ARG A 608 38.60 -11.48 17.24
C ARG A 608 37.76 -10.86 18.33
N SER A 609 36.57 -10.39 18.01
CA SER A 609 35.68 -9.64 18.90
C SER A 609 34.51 -10.52 19.39
N SER A 610 34.09 -11.52 18.63
CA SER A 610 32.97 -12.40 18.98
C SER A 610 33.22 -13.83 18.54
N LYS A 611 32.62 -14.79 19.29
CA LYS A 611 32.53 -16.20 18.92
C LYS A 611 31.28 -16.50 18.07
N VAL A 612 30.31 -15.62 18.07
CA VAL A 612 29.10 -15.74 17.25
C VAL A 612 29.48 -15.59 15.78
N GLN A 613 28.95 -16.46 14.93
CA GLN A 613 29.18 -16.37 13.49
C GLN A 613 28.55 -15.10 12.93
N ALA A 614 29.16 -14.52 11.91
CA ALA A 614 28.62 -13.39 11.17
C ALA A 614 28.84 -13.56 9.68
N ALA A 615 27.85 -13.17 8.90
CA ALA A 615 27.89 -13.08 7.45
C ALA A 615 27.40 -11.70 7.01
N GLY A 616 27.78 -11.21 5.86
CA GLY A 616 27.30 -9.91 5.40
C GLY A 616 27.91 -9.47 4.07
N LYS A 617 27.47 -8.31 3.61
CA LYS A 617 27.91 -7.72 2.35
C LYS A 617 28.07 -6.22 2.46
N THR A 618 29.16 -5.70 1.95
CA THR A 618 29.44 -4.28 1.79
C THR A 618 28.75 -3.73 0.55
N GLY A 619 28.24 -2.49 0.64
CA GLY A 619 27.78 -1.70 -0.49
C GLY A 619 28.50 -0.36 -0.52
N THR A 620 28.84 0.11 -1.70
CA THR A 620 29.41 1.44 -1.94
C THR A 620 28.91 1.91 -3.29
N THR A 621 28.38 3.13 -3.34
CA THR A 621 27.98 3.75 -4.61
C THR A 621 29.15 4.49 -5.25
N ASN A 622 29.03 4.79 -6.54
CA ASN A 622 30.04 5.51 -7.28
C ASN A 622 30.38 6.86 -6.63
N GLY A 623 31.69 7.15 -6.47
CA GLY A 623 32.15 8.36 -5.81
C GLY A 623 32.01 8.35 -4.28
N GLY A 624 31.70 7.21 -3.66
CA GLY A 624 31.58 7.12 -2.19
C GLY A 624 30.48 8.02 -1.61
N LYS A 625 29.33 8.10 -2.28
CA LYS A 625 28.19 8.91 -1.83
C LYS A 625 27.35 8.21 -0.78
N ASP A 626 27.22 6.88 -0.89
CA ASP A 626 26.51 6.01 0.03
C ASP A 626 27.39 4.83 0.42
N GLY A 627 27.47 4.57 1.71
CA GLY A 627 28.12 3.40 2.28
C GLY A 627 27.12 2.50 2.97
N TRP A 628 27.16 1.19 2.67
CA TRP A 628 26.27 0.21 3.24
C TRP A 628 27.00 -0.97 3.83
N PHE A 629 26.52 -1.48 4.95
CA PHE A 629 26.84 -2.81 5.39
C PHE A 629 25.58 -3.51 5.89
N CYS A 630 25.19 -4.57 5.19
CA CYS A 630 24.10 -5.45 5.58
C CYS A 630 24.70 -6.75 6.08
N GLY A 631 24.54 -7.03 7.35
CA GLY A 631 25.14 -8.20 7.99
C GLY A 631 24.18 -8.90 8.93
N VAL A 632 24.43 -10.16 9.15
CA VAL A 632 23.61 -11.08 9.92
C VAL A 632 24.45 -11.90 10.89
N THR A 633 23.83 -12.27 11.99
CA THR A 633 24.25 -13.34 12.90
C THR A 633 23.15 -14.39 12.97
N PRO A 634 23.32 -15.53 13.63
CA PRO A 634 22.21 -16.47 13.83
C PRO A 634 21.04 -15.89 14.64
N TYR A 635 21.22 -14.74 15.32
CA TYR A 635 20.22 -14.10 16.17
C TYR A 635 19.57 -12.89 15.52
N TYR A 636 20.38 -12.01 14.92
CA TYR A 636 19.93 -10.69 14.45
C TYR A 636 20.44 -10.40 13.04
N SER A 637 19.64 -9.67 12.28
CA SER A 637 20.00 -9.04 11.02
C SER A 637 20.01 -7.52 11.20
N LEU A 638 21.06 -6.87 10.69
CA LEU A 638 21.25 -5.42 10.82
C LEU A 638 21.73 -4.84 9.49
N ALA A 639 20.99 -3.88 8.96
CA ALA A 639 21.40 -3.08 7.83
C ALA A 639 21.79 -1.67 8.29
N VAL A 640 22.96 -1.20 7.87
CA VAL A 640 23.50 0.11 8.18
C VAL A 640 23.78 0.88 6.90
N TRP A 641 23.28 2.10 6.82
CA TRP A 641 23.59 3.09 5.79
C TRP A 641 24.30 4.30 6.41
N VAL A 642 25.22 4.88 5.65
CA VAL A 642 25.93 6.12 5.98
C VAL A 642 26.10 6.97 4.72
N GLY A 643 25.78 8.27 4.81
CA GLY A 643 25.89 9.21 3.70
C GLY A 643 25.34 10.61 4.02
N TYR A 644 25.16 11.42 3.00
CA TYR A 644 24.53 12.73 3.07
C TYR A 644 23.10 12.66 2.54
N ASP A 645 22.19 13.47 3.07
CA ASP A 645 20.79 13.54 2.56
C ASP A 645 20.78 13.95 1.08
N ILE A 646 21.57 14.94 0.71
CA ILE A 646 21.85 15.26 -0.69
C ILE A 646 23.16 14.54 -1.05
N PRO A 647 23.16 13.57 -1.99
CA PRO A 647 24.33 12.75 -2.30
C PRO A 647 25.57 13.59 -2.58
N LYS A 648 26.59 13.44 -1.75
CA LYS A 648 27.85 14.15 -1.83
C LYS A 648 28.99 13.15 -1.66
N GLU A 649 30.03 13.29 -2.44
CA GLU A 649 31.20 12.43 -2.37
C GLU A 649 31.96 12.63 -1.05
N LEU A 650 32.37 11.54 -0.44
CA LEU A 650 33.21 11.54 0.76
C LEU A 650 34.39 10.60 0.54
N ASP A 651 35.59 11.14 0.62
CA ASP A 651 36.81 10.34 0.59
C ASP A 651 36.79 9.29 1.70
N ASN A 652 37.16 8.04 1.32
CA ASN A 652 37.18 6.89 2.24
C ASN A 652 35.81 6.39 2.76
N LEU A 653 34.70 6.80 2.19
CA LEU A 653 33.41 6.16 2.47
C LEU A 653 33.27 4.89 1.62
N TYR A 654 33.51 3.76 2.27
CA TYR A 654 33.31 2.41 1.72
C TYR A 654 32.45 1.61 2.70
N GLY A 655 31.68 0.65 2.20
CA GLY A 655 30.86 -0.22 3.06
C GLY A 655 31.66 -0.99 4.11
N GLY A 656 32.93 -1.27 3.83
CA GLY A 656 33.88 -1.90 4.77
C GLY A 656 34.49 -0.94 5.81
N THR A 657 34.18 0.36 5.79
CA THR A 657 34.67 1.36 6.74
C THR A 657 33.60 1.70 7.77
N TYR A 658 33.06 2.93 7.76
CA TYR A 658 32.09 3.38 8.77
C TYR A 658 30.86 2.48 8.93
N PRO A 659 30.18 2.03 7.85
CA PRO A 659 29.02 1.16 8.01
C PRO A 659 29.36 -0.17 8.70
N ALA A 660 30.45 -0.83 8.30
CA ALA A 660 30.89 -2.09 8.94
C ALA A 660 31.30 -1.90 10.40
N GLU A 661 31.96 -0.77 10.74
CA GLU A 661 32.35 -0.47 12.11
C GLU A 661 31.15 -0.13 13.02
N ILE A 662 30.13 0.57 12.48
CA ILE A 662 28.85 0.81 13.16
C ILE A 662 28.17 -0.53 13.41
N TRP A 663 28.02 -1.36 12.35
CA TRP A 663 27.42 -2.68 12.45
C TRP A 663 28.11 -3.53 13.53
N LYS A 664 29.42 -3.58 13.52
CA LYS A 664 30.19 -4.32 14.51
C LYS A 664 29.93 -3.82 15.93
N SER A 665 30.03 -2.50 16.14
CA SER A 665 29.83 -1.90 17.46
C SER A 665 28.43 -2.17 18.00
N ALA A 666 27.41 -1.95 17.17
CA ALA A 666 26.02 -2.22 17.53
C ALA A 666 25.77 -3.71 17.80
N MET A 667 26.22 -4.59 16.91
CA MET A 667 25.98 -6.02 17.03
C MET A 667 26.67 -6.64 18.26
N LEU A 668 27.88 -6.19 18.61
CA LEU A 668 28.55 -6.63 19.85
C LEU A 668 27.77 -6.22 21.08
N GLY A 669 27.32 -4.97 21.16
CA GLY A 669 26.50 -4.48 22.27
C GLY A 669 25.16 -5.22 22.36
N VAL A 670 24.49 -5.42 21.23
CA VAL A 670 23.23 -6.16 21.19
C VAL A 670 23.37 -7.61 21.64
N LEU A 671 24.43 -8.31 21.19
CA LEU A 671 24.70 -9.70 21.61
C LEU A 671 25.06 -9.80 23.09
N ASP A 672 25.70 -8.76 23.69
CA ASP A 672 26.08 -8.73 25.09
C ASP A 672 24.86 -8.63 26.04
N VAL A 673 23.81 -7.94 25.59
CA VAL A 673 22.54 -7.80 26.33
C VAL A 673 21.49 -8.86 25.98
N SER A 674 21.75 -9.71 24.97
CA SER A 674 20.81 -10.74 24.50
C SER A 674 21.15 -12.11 25.09
N ASP A 675 20.13 -12.95 25.28
CA ASP A 675 20.36 -14.36 25.62
C ASP A 675 20.91 -15.12 24.42
N THR A 676 22.19 -15.42 24.45
CA THR A 676 22.89 -16.23 23.44
C THR A 676 23.37 -17.56 24.01
N SER A 677 22.80 -18.00 25.12
CA SER A 677 23.21 -19.22 25.86
C SER A 677 22.99 -20.51 25.05
N ASP A 678 22.05 -20.49 24.08
CA ASP A 678 21.75 -21.60 23.17
C ASP A 678 22.84 -21.83 22.11
N ASN A 679 23.83 -20.92 22.01
CA ASN A 679 24.94 -20.96 21.06
C ASN A 679 24.50 -21.26 19.61
N LYS A 680 23.44 -20.60 19.14
CA LYS A 680 22.97 -20.74 17.75
C LYS A 680 24.08 -20.54 16.75
N LYS A 681 24.04 -21.36 15.71
CA LYS A 681 24.93 -21.26 14.55
C LYS A 681 24.09 -21.17 13.29
N PHE A 682 24.71 -20.63 12.25
CA PHE A 682 24.13 -20.80 10.92
C PHE A 682 24.05 -22.28 10.57
N GLU A 683 23.02 -22.64 9.80
CA GLU A 683 22.90 -23.97 9.25
C GLU A 683 24.06 -24.26 8.30
N GLU A 684 24.64 -25.46 8.41
CA GLU A 684 25.78 -25.84 7.60
C GLU A 684 25.36 -26.02 6.13
N ASN A 685 26.18 -25.55 5.22
CA ASN A 685 26.06 -25.83 3.80
C ASN A 685 26.35 -27.30 3.55
N VAL A 686 25.32 -28.16 3.55
CA VAL A 686 25.45 -29.61 3.40
C VAL A 686 25.99 -30.02 2.02
N LEU A 687 25.87 -29.16 1.01
CA LEU A 687 26.35 -29.44 -0.34
C LEU A 687 27.87 -29.44 -0.47
N GLN A 688 28.64 -28.97 0.53
CA GLN A 688 30.09 -29.01 0.52
C GLN A 688 30.66 -30.44 0.57
N GLY A 689 29.92 -31.41 1.08
CA GLY A 689 30.40 -32.78 1.33
C GLY A 689 30.17 -33.79 0.20
N ASN A 690 29.18 -33.64 -0.65
CA ASN A 690 28.67 -34.69 -1.51
C ASN A 690 28.79 -34.48 -3.02
N ILE A 691 29.21 -33.29 -3.46
CA ILE A 691 29.41 -33.05 -4.90
C ILE A 691 30.89 -33.17 -5.17
N GLY A 692 31.34 -34.36 -5.52
CA GLY A 692 32.66 -34.58 -6.15
C GLY A 692 32.82 -33.62 -7.32
N ALA A 693 34.06 -33.28 -7.67
CA ALA A 693 34.51 -32.28 -8.60
C ALA A 693 33.89 -32.36 -10.02
N LEU A 694 32.58 -32.26 -10.12
CA LEU A 694 31.90 -31.94 -11.36
C LEU A 694 32.11 -30.45 -11.64
N GLU A 695 32.64 -30.16 -12.78
CA GLU A 695 32.75 -28.76 -13.25
C GLU A 695 31.33 -28.20 -13.40
N TRP A 696 30.96 -27.26 -12.55
CA TRP A 696 29.62 -26.71 -12.41
C TRP A 696 29.06 -25.97 -13.62
N ASN A 697 29.86 -25.78 -14.67
CA ASN A 697 29.39 -25.26 -15.94
C ASN A 697 28.34 -26.18 -16.63
N GLU A 698 28.19 -27.39 -16.16
CA GLU A 698 27.33 -28.44 -16.75
C GLU A 698 26.12 -28.81 -15.88
N TYR A 699 25.99 -28.24 -14.64
CA TYR A 699 24.97 -28.67 -13.70
C TYR A 699 24.01 -27.53 -13.35
N LEU A 700 22.78 -27.60 -13.85
CA LEU A 700 21.65 -26.82 -13.36
C LEU A 700 20.79 -27.71 -12.42
N PRO A 701 20.29 -27.22 -11.24
CA PRO A 701 19.36 -28.01 -10.44
C PRO A 701 18.12 -28.35 -11.26
N GLY A 702 17.74 -29.62 -11.22
CA GLY A 702 16.68 -30.13 -12.09
C GLY A 702 17.21 -30.82 -13.34
N ARG A 703 18.50 -30.71 -13.65
CA ARG A 703 19.18 -31.62 -14.56
C ARG A 703 19.51 -32.90 -13.80
N ALA A 704 18.73 -33.96 -13.99
CA ALA A 704 19.16 -35.28 -13.57
C ALA A 704 20.43 -35.68 -14.35
N ASP A 705 21.29 -36.50 -13.72
CA ASP A 705 22.55 -36.97 -14.30
C ASP A 705 22.43 -37.63 -15.69
N ASP A 706 21.21 -37.93 -16.13
CA ASP A 706 20.89 -38.60 -17.40
C ASP A 706 20.17 -37.67 -18.41
N GLU A 707 19.88 -36.41 -18.08
CA GLU A 707 19.24 -35.49 -19.02
C GLU A 707 20.25 -34.57 -19.67
N VAL A 708 20.59 -34.88 -20.89
CA VAL A 708 21.11 -33.90 -21.84
C VAL A 708 20.00 -32.87 -22.07
N ILE A 709 19.95 -31.85 -21.24
CA ILE A 709 19.12 -30.71 -21.56
C ILE A 709 19.71 -30.11 -22.83
N SER A 710 18.86 -29.86 -23.80
CA SER A 710 19.27 -29.18 -25.03
C SER A 710 20.04 -27.91 -24.65
N GLU A 711 21.04 -27.54 -25.40
CA GLU A 711 21.85 -26.33 -25.24
C GLU A 711 20.98 -25.04 -25.14
N ASN A 712 19.68 -25.16 -25.34
CA ASN A 712 18.68 -24.11 -25.41
C ASN A 712 17.82 -23.95 -24.14
N TYR A 713 17.98 -24.77 -23.08
CA TYR A 713 17.21 -24.61 -21.82
C TYR A 713 17.80 -23.48 -20.99
N THR A 714 17.09 -22.36 -20.92
CA THR A 714 17.55 -21.14 -20.24
C THR A 714 17.11 -21.08 -18.79
N VAL A 715 17.66 -20.14 -18.01
CA VAL A 715 17.19 -19.82 -16.65
C VAL A 715 15.73 -19.36 -16.68
N ALA A 716 15.31 -18.69 -17.76
CA ALA A 716 13.91 -18.29 -17.94
C ALA A 716 12.97 -19.50 -18.10
N ASP A 717 13.42 -20.53 -18.87
CA ASP A 717 12.66 -21.78 -19.05
C ASP A 717 12.56 -22.54 -17.72
N TYR A 718 13.64 -22.62 -16.97
CA TYR A 718 13.64 -23.22 -15.63
C TYR A 718 12.62 -22.55 -14.72
N ARG A 719 12.61 -21.21 -14.69
CA ARG A 719 11.67 -20.46 -13.87
C ARG A 719 10.23 -20.63 -14.35
N GLN A 720 9.99 -20.61 -15.66
CA GLN A 720 8.66 -20.83 -16.21
C GLN A 720 8.14 -22.22 -15.83
N ASP A 721 9.00 -23.23 -15.87
CA ASP A 721 8.67 -24.58 -15.44
C ASP A 721 8.26 -24.63 -13.94
N HIS A 722 8.97 -23.91 -13.08
CA HIS A 722 8.60 -23.82 -11.66
C HIS A 722 7.30 -23.03 -11.43
N ILE A 723 7.05 -21.96 -12.17
CA ILE A 723 5.78 -21.23 -12.11
C ILE A 723 4.61 -22.14 -12.53
N LEU A 724 4.80 -22.95 -13.58
CA LEU A 724 3.82 -23.92 -14.03
C LEU A 724 3.60 -25.01 -12.97
N ALA A 725 4.69 -25.51 -12.36
CA ALA A 725 4.63 -26.51 -11.29
C ALA A 725 3.89 -25.98 -10.05
N ASP A 726 4.20 -24.77 -9.60
CA ASP A 726 3.53 -24.14 -8.45
C ASP A 726 2.05 -23.87 -8.75
N SER A 727 1.73 -23.45 -9.96
CA SER A 727 0.35 -23.26 -10.42
C SER A 727 -0.42 -24.60 -10.48
N ALA A 728 0.25 -25.68 -10.91
CA ALA A 728 -0.33 -27.02 -10.91
C ALA A 728 -0.55 -27.55 -9.48
N ARG A 729 0.38 -27.25 -8.54
CA ARG A 729 0.23 -27.63 -7.12
C ARG A 729 -0.98 -27.01 -6.45
N VAL A 730 -1.44 -25.84 -6.86
CA VAL A 730 -2.69 -25.26 -6.35
C VAL A 730 -3.85 -26.24 -6.61
N TYR A 731 -3.98 -26.73 -7.84
CA TYR A 731 -5.03 -27.69 -8.19
C TYR A 731 -4.80 -29.09 -7.57
N ILE A 732 -3.56 -29.50 -7.38
CA ILE A 732 -3.21 -30.75 -6.68
C ILE A 732 -3.63 -30.64 -5.21
N ASN A 733 -3.38 -29.52 -4.54
CA ASN A 733 -3.80 -29.26 -3.16
C ASN A 733 -5.33 -29.22 -3.06
N ASP A 734 -6.00 -28.56 -4.01
CA ASP A 734 -7.46 -28.55 -4.07
C ASP A 734 -8.02 -29.98 -4.23
N LEU A 735 -7.33 -30.86 -4.98
CA LEU A 735 -7.69 -32.29 -5.08
C LEU A 735 -7.54 -33.04 -3.76
N LEU A 736 -6.46 -32.74 -2.99
CA LEU A 736 -6.19 -33.36 -1.70
C LEU A 736 -7.16 -32.91 -0.60
N GLU A 737 -7.66 -31.69 -0.71
CA GLU A 737 -8.60 -31.07 0.24
C GLU A 737 -10.06 -31.24 -0.16
N LEU A 738 -10.35 -31.83 -1.34
CA LEU A 738 -11.70 -31.95 -1.88
C LEU A 738 -12.58 -32.80 -0.97
N GLU A 739 -13.63 -32.18 -0.40
CA GLU A 739 -14.65 -32.86 0.39
C GLU A 739 -15.68 -33.55 -0.50
N TYR A 740 -16.22 -34.69 -0.04
CA TYR A 740 -17.21 -35.41 -0.78
C TYR A 740 -18.56 -34.68 -0.83
N ASP A 741 -19.06 -34.44 -2.04
CA ASP A 741 -20.38 -33.94 -2.33
C ASP A 741 -21.03 -34.85 -3.40
N GLU A 742 -22.20 -35.45 -3.13
CA GLU A 742 -22.88 -36.42 -3.99
C GLU A 742 -23.12 -35.91 -5.43
N VAL A 743 -23.28 -34.60 -5.62
CA VAL A 743 -23.68 -34.00 -6.90
C VAL A 743 -22.49 -33.58 -7.73
N SER A 744 -21.46 -32.97 -7.11
CA SER A 744 -20.38 -32.27 -7.81
C SER A 744 -18.98 -32.87 -7.64
N TYR A 745 -18.78 -33.76 -6.66
CA TYR A 745 -17.44 -34.28 -6.30
C TYR A 745 -16.65 -34.80 -7.51
N TYR A 746 -17.24 -35.75 -8.25
CA TYR A 746 -16.50 -36.37 -9.36
C TYR A 746 -16.23 -35.39 -10.49
N SER A 747 -17.18 -34.54 -10.83
CA SER A 747 -16.96 -33.51 -11.86
C SER A 747 -15.93 -32.48 -11.47
N THR A 748 -15.88 -32.09 -10.20
CA THR A 748 -14.87 -31.19 -9.64
C THR A 748 -13.50 -31.84 -9.61
N LYS A 749 -13.41 -33.10 -9.14
CA LYS A 749 -12.18 -33.90 -9.10
C LYS A 749 -11.56 -34.03 -10.48
N VAL A 750 -12.35 -34.40 -11.49
CA VAL A 750 -11.90 -34.52 -12.87
C VAL A 750 -11.46 -33.16 -13.44
N ASN A 751 -12.19 -32.09 -13.16
CA ASN A 751 -11.83 -30.75 -13.63
C ASN A 751 -10.49 -30.27 -13.03
N LEU A 752 -10.28 -30.47 -11.74
CA LEU A 752 -9.02 -30.11 -11.07
C LEU A 752 -7.84 -30.93 -11.62
N TYR A 753 -8.04 -32.24 -11.82
CA TYR A 753 -7.03 -33.09 -12.43
C TYR A 753 -6.61 -32.60 -13.83
N PHE A 754 -7.57 -32.30 -14.71
CA PHE A 754 -7.23 -31.85 -16.05
C PHE A 754 -6.59 -30.46 -16.06
N LYS A 755 -6.96 -29.56 -15.18
CA LYS A 755 -6.30 -28.25 -15.05
C LYS A 755 -4.84 -28.39 -14.59
N ALA A 756 -4.57 -29.24 -13.58
CA ALA A 756 -3.20 -29.52 -13.16
C ALA A 756 -2.42 -30.19 -14.29
N LYS A 757 -3.00 -31.20 -14.95
CA LYS A 757 -2.37 -31.94 -16.05
C LYS A 757 -2.02 -31.04 -17.24
N ASP A 758 -2.87 -30.09 -17.59
CA ASP A 758 -2.61 -29.11 -18.66
C ASP A 758 -1.37 -28.26 -18.35
N LEU A 759 -1.27 -27.73 -17.12
CA LEU A 759 -0.09 -26.98 -16.70
C LEU A 759 1.18 -27.85 -16.66
N ILE A 760 1.09 -29.08 -16.14
CA ILE A 760 2.21 -30.02 -16.11
C ILE A 760 2.69 -30.36 -17.51
N SER A 761 1.78 -30.51 -18.47
CA SER A 761 2.15 -30.83 -19.87
C SER A 761 2.98 -29.74 -20.55
N GLN A 762 2.96 -28.52 -20.03
CA GLN A 762 3.74 -27.39 -20.53
C GLN A 762 5.13 -27.30 -19.89
N ILE A 763 5.41 -28.07 -18.83
CA ILE A 763 6.72 -28.11 -18.18
C ILE A 763 7.74 -28.79 -19.12
N TYR A 764 8.79 -28.06 -19.44
CA TYR A 764 9.86 -28.51 -20.35
C TYR A 764 10.83 -29.49 -19.66
N SER A 765 11.15 -29.26 -18.36
CA SER A 765 12.02 -30.14 -17.59
C SER A 765 11.35 -31.52 -17.38
N LYS A 766 11.92 -32.58 -17.97
CA LYS A 766 11.41 -33.94 -17.89
C LYS A 766 11.30 -34.41 -16.44
N ARG A 767 12.32 -34.17 -15.62
CA ARG A 767 12.34 -34.56 -14.20
C ARG A 767 11.23 -33.86 -13.41
N LEU A 768 11.07 -32.54 -13.61
CA LEU A 768 10.02 -31.78 -12.93
C LEU A 768 8.65 -32.23 -13.40
N HIS A 769 8.49 -32.45 -14.71
CA HIS A 769 7.28 -32.99 -15.32
C HIS A 769 6.91 -34.37 -14.74
N GLU A 770 7.87 -35.33 -14.65
CA GLU A 770 7.67 -36.65 -14.06
C GLU A 770 7.33 -36.58 -12.57
N SER A 771 8.03 -35.71 -11.82
CA SER A 771 7.74 -35.45 -10.40
C SER A 771 6.33 -34.92 -10.20
N MET A 772 5.94 -33.89 -10.93
CA MET A 772 4.64 -33.27 -10.85
C MET A 772 3.51 -34.20 -11.32
N SER A 773 3.77 -34.99 -12.36
CA SER A 773 2.85 -36.03 -12.82
C SER A 773 2.60 -37.09 -11.75
N THR A 774 3.65 -37.53 -11.05
CA THR A 774 3.55 -38.49 -9.95
C THR A 774 2.76 -37.91 -8.76
N GLU A 775 3.02 -36.64 -8.43
CA GLU A 775 2.31 -35.90 -7.37
C GLU A 775 0.80 -35.78 -7.71
N LEU A 776 0.47 -35.43 -8.95
CA LEU A 776 -0.91 -35.36 -9.44
C LEU A 776 -1.63 -36.71 -9.40
N GLU A 777 -1.01 -37.79 -9.92
CA GLU A 777 -1.59 -39.12 -9.91
C GLU A 777 -1.81 -39.62 -8.48
N THR A 778 -0.86 -39.35 -7.57
CA THR A 778 -1.00 -39.68 -6.16
C THR A 778 -2.18 -38.97 -5.51
N ALA A 779 -2.35 -37.66 -5.77
CA ALA A 779 -3.46 -36.88 -5.25
C ALA A 779 -4.81 -37.33 -5.84
N TYR A 780 -4.84 -37.61 -7.15
CA TYR A 780 -6.06 -38.08 -7.83
C TYR A 780 -6.53 -39.45 -7.34
N ASN A 781 -5.58 -40.36 -7.03
CA ASN A 781 -5.88 -41.72 -6.58
C ASN A 781 -6.09 -41.84 -5.07
N GLN A 782 -6.04 -40.75 -4.32
CA GLN A 782 -6.38 -40.80 -2.88
C GLN A 782 -7.83 -41.24 -2.68
N PRO A 783 -8.08 -42.11 -1.65
CA PRO A 783 -9.43 -42.53 -1.33
C PRO A 783 -10.29 -41.36 -0.89
N VAL A 784 -11.54 -41.40 -1.28
CA VAL A 784 -12.55 -40.38 -0.95
C VAL A 784 -12.63 -40.20 0.56
N LYS A 785 -12.41 -39.00 1.06
CA LYS A 785 -12.70 -38.66 2.46
C LYS A 785 -14.21 -38.64 2.66
N GLN A 786 -14.75 -39.70 3.27
CA GLN A 786 -16.18 -39.75 3.55
C GLN A 786 -16.53 -38.87 4.76
N PRO A 787 -17.67 -38.19 4.75
CA PRO A 787 -18.18 -37.54 5.95
C PRO A 787 -18.54 -38.63 7.00
N ASP A 788 -18.29 -38.33 8.28
CA ASP A 788 -18.41 -39.27 9.43
C ASP A 788 -19.84 -39.86 9.64
N ASN A 789 -20.78 -39.68 8.73
CA ASN A 789 -22.20 -40.05 8.88
C ASN A 789 -22.76 -41.04 7.83
N VAL A 790 -21.94 -41.68 7.00
CA VAL A 790 -22.48 -42.69 6.04
C VAL A 790 -22.55 -44.08 6.66
N THR A 791 -23.79 -44.53 6.91
CA THR A 791 -24.07 -45.76 7.70
C THR A 791 -24.62 -46.94 6.90
N THR A 792 -24.64 -46.97 5.58
CA THR A 792 -25.22 -48.10 4.84
C THR A 792 -24.28 -48.67 3.75
N LEU A 793 -24.20 -50.01 3.74
CA LEU A 793 -23.38 -50.81 2.81
C LEU A 793 -23.82 -50.69 1.34
N ASP A 794 -25.07 -50.31 1.08
CA ASP A 794 -25.63 -50.17 -0.29
C ASP A 794 -25.15 -48.86 -0.97
N GLU A 795 -24.84 -47.82 -0.22
CA GLU A 795 -24.28 -46.56 -0.73
C GLU A 795 -22.82 -46.76 -1.12
N LEU A 796 -22.04 -47.58 -0.38
CA LEU A 796 -20.67 -47.94 -0.71
C LEU A 796 -20.56 -48.77 -2.03
N GLN A 797 -21.55 -49.61 -2.31
CA GLN A 797 -21.56 -50.36 -3.58
C GLN A 797 -21.91 -49.52 -4.79
N SER A 798 -22.73 -48.47 -4.65
CA SER A 798 -23.04 -47.56 -5.73
C SER A 798 -21.86 -46.67 -6.10
N ILE A 799 -21.07 -46.22 -5.10
CA ILE A 799 -19.85 -45.40 -5.27
C ILE A 799 -18.75 -46.20 -5.99
N ASN A 800 -18.54 -47.46 -5.61
CA ASN A 800 -17.56 -48.36 -6.30
C ASN A 800 -17.93 -48.69 -7.74
N ASN A 801 -19.22 -48.78 -8.07
CA ASN A 801 -19.66 -49.00 -9.42
C ASN A 801 -19.46 -47.78 -10.36
N VAL A 802 -19.57 -46.56 -9.84
CA VAL A 802 -19.27 -45.33 -10.60
C VAL A 802 -17.76 -45.17 -10.81
N SER A 803 -16.94 -45.50 -9.79
CA SER A 803 -15.47 -45.49 -9.92
C SER A 803 -14.97 -46.42 -11.00
N ASN A 804 -15.52 -47.68 -11.07
CA ASN A 804 -15.17 -48.66 -12.09
C ASN A 804 -15.66 -48.29 -13.52
N GLN A 805 -16.72 -47.46 -13.63
CA GLN A 805 -17.15 -46.94 -14.93
C GLN A 805 -16.23 -45.81 -15.43
N ILE A 806 -15.67 -45.00 -14.54
CA ILE A 806 -14.70 -43.96 -14.88
C ILE A 806 -13.34 -44.55 -15.25
N GLU A 807 -12.88 -45.64 -14.60
CA GLU A 807 -11.70 -46.40 -15.03
C GLU A 807 -11.82 -46.95 -16.42
N ASN A 808 -12.98 -47.47 -16.78
CA ASN A 808 -13.27 -47.96 -18.14
C ASN A 808 -13.31 -46.84 -19.21
N ILE A 809 -13.73 -45.59 -18.84
CA ILE A 809 -13.67 -44.45 -19.74
C ILE A 809 -12.22 -44.00 -19.96
N ASN A 810 -11.39 -44.04 -18.93
CA ASN A 810 -9.96 -43.68 -19.01
C ASN A 810 -9.15 -44.71 -19.84
N GLU A 811 -9.50 -46.00 -19.83
CA GLU A 811 -8.90 -47.01 -20.73
C GLU A 811 -9.26 -46.80 -22.19
N VAL A 812 -10.43 -46.24 -22.48
CA VAL A 812 -10.88 -45.97 -23.87
C VAL A 812 -10.22 -44.68 -24.41
N THR A 813 -10.04 -43.64 -23.57
CA THR A 813 -9.38 -42.38 -23.97
C THR A 813 -7.85 -42.49 -24.10
N ASN A 814 -7.20 -43.48 -23.47
CA ASN A 814 -5.79 -43.76 -23.67
C ASN A 814 -5.48 -44.63 -24.90
N ARG A 815 -6.48 -44.97 -25.70
CA ARG A 815 -6.31 -45.75 -26.96
C ARG A 815 -6.57 -44.91 -28.21
N GLU A 816 -6.97 -43.65 -28.10
CA GLU A 816 -6.98 -42.66 -29.19
C GLU A 816 -5.87 -41.62 -28.96
#